data_89046ac050c92e80a306367c45871cb9
#
_entry.id   89046ac050c92e80a306367c45871cb9
#
_cell.length_a   1.000
_cell.length_b   1.000
_cell.length_c   1.000
_cell.angle_alpha   90.00
_cell.angle_beta   90.00
_cell.angle_gamma   90.00
#
_symmetry.space_group_name_H-M   'P 1'
#
loop_
_entity.id
_entity.type
_entity.pdbx_description
1 polymer ?
#
loop_
_entity_poly.entity_id
_entity_poly.type
_entity_poly.pdbx_seq_one_letter_code
_entity_poly.pdbx_strand_id
1 'polypeptide(L)'
;MSATVADPCPRAGRPSRSASRRPGAAWRFWRSPAGQPPWARPALLATAVVAAVLYAWNITSSGFALYYSDAVKSMSVSWKALLFGAMDPGATITPDKIPGSFVPQALSARLFGFHAWSVTLPQCVEGVICVLVLHRVVRRWAGPVAGITAAALFTCTPVVASMFGHSMEDGGLTFCLVMAADCAQRALLDARLRSLVLSGVWVGLGFQAKMLQAWMVLPALATAYLVAAPVRLRRRVGHLLVAGVVCLAVSLSWVVMMTVVPAKDRPYVDGSTDNSAFAMVFGYNGLERFGIHVPGSVASTGSGGAARGTRPGGTASWRAGGFGGAPFPGTRAPGNGVFPAGGGKAARNGGTGEGTGSARPFAGGRGGPGAPGGGPGGMDAGPSWLKLFQSRFAPQIGWLYPFALLTLVLGVWWRRRAGRGDRTLGGLVLWGGWLVVVGVVFSAMGSIPHTAYMATLAPPLAALTAAGAVLMRRAYRAGGPRGWALPVAVAAEAVWSWYLSSFHPDFLPWLKWLTAAACLAGVAAMVLGRVTRRTRSRLVTAGVLAGLAGAVVTPVAWSASVLDPAYAGSAFDAGAGPSAMGGGRARAVPGAAGASRGGPGGDITTRLTADERKLYAYVKSRQGGARYVLATDGWNAASPYILATGDTVLPMGGFSGSVPHPSPGDFTALVRGGRLRFVLLSGSGGGFPGRGGTAGATGRVRTWVRAHCAAVPSARYGVTTTQAFGGGGTLYECAPERA
;
A
#
# COMPACT_ATOMS: atom_id res chain seq x y z
N MET A 1 -53.69 -66.74 -12.94
CA MET A 1 -54.78 -65.75 -12.88
C MET A 1 -54.68 -65.07 -11.53
N SER A 2 -54.24 -63.88 -11.42
CA SER A 2 -54.52 -62.92 -10.36
C SER A 2 -53.85 -61.59 -10.79
N ALA A 3 -54.69 -60.64 -11.14
CA ALA A 3 -54.32 -59.31 -11.54
C ALA A 3 -53.98 -58.46 -10.29
N THR A 4 -52.78 -57.87 -10.26
CA THR A 4 -52.39 -56.89 -9.27
C THR A 4 -52.72 -55.50 -9.80
N VAL A 5 -53.61 -54.81 -9.13
CA VAL A 5 -54.03 -53.45 -9.37
C VAL A 5 -52.88 -52.51 -8.98
N ALA A 6 -52.47 -51.64 -9.92
CA ALA A 6 -51.50 -50.56 -9.69
C ALA A 6 -52.18 -49.37 -9.04
N ASP A 7 -51.67 -48.94 -7.86
CA ASP A 7 -52.04 -47.69 -7.19
C ASP A 7 -51.54 -46.46 -7.97
N PRO A 8 -52.32 -45.37 -8.08
CA PRO A 8 -51.88 -44.16 -8.78
C PRO A 8 -50.99 -43.29 -7.90
N CYS A 9 -49.85 -42.89 -8.46
CA CYS A 9 -48.94 -41.88 -7.92
C CYS A 9 -49.67 -40.58 -7.52
N PRO A 10 -49.37 -40.00 -6.36
CA PRO A 10 -49.90 -38.67 -6.01
C PRO A 10 -49.28 -37.58 -6.86
N ARG A 11 -50.16 -36.82 -7.55
CA ARG A 11 -49.78 -35.61 -8.30
C ARG A 11 -49.08 -34.60 -7.41
N ALA A 12 -47.85 -34.25 -7.74
CA ALA A 12 -47.12 -33.14 -7.15
C ALA A 12 -47.90 -31.83 -7.28
N GLY A 13 -48.38 -31.31 -6.16
CA GLY A 13 -49.05 -30.02 -6.08
C GLY A 13 -48.12 -28.91 -6.53
N ARG A 14 -48.57 -28.09 -7.50
CA ARG A 14 -47.92 -26.83 -7.89
C ARG A 14 -47.76 -25.95 -6.65
N PRO A 15 -46.61 -25.37 -6.40
CA PRO A 15 -46.46 -24.38 -5.32
C PRO A 15 -47.31 -23.15 -5.65
N SER A 16 -48.25 -22.82 -4.79
CA SER A 16 -49.06 -21.61 -4.88
C SER A 16 -48.20 -20.38 -4.78
N ARG A 17 -48.13 -19.61 -5.87
CA ARG A 17 -47.63 -18.23 -5.87
C ARG A 17 -48.64 -17.32 -5.22
N SER A 18 -48.52 -17.07 -3.93
CA SER A 18 -49.01 -15.83 -3.29
C SER A 18 -48.38 -15.67 -1.92
N ALA A 19 -47.09 -15.37 -1.90
CA ALA A 19 -46.49 -14.69 -0.74
C ALA A 19 -46.77 -13.20 -0.91
N SER A 20 -47.91 -12.74 -0.43
CA SER A 20 -48.18 -11.32 -0.23
C SER A 20 -47.01 -10.72 0.55
N ARG A 21 -46.26 -9.79 -0.05
CA ARG A 21 -45.28 -8.95 0.63
C ARG A 21 -46.03 -8.19 1.74
N ARG A 22 -45.92 -8.67 2.98
CA ARG A 22 -46.41 -7.91 4.14
C ARG A 22 -45.70 -6.57 4.21
N PRO A 23 -46.40 -5.41 4.32
CA PRO A 23 -45.81 -4.06 4.38
C PRO A 23 -45.07 -3.81 5.68
N GLY A 24 -44.38 -4.63 6.28
CA GLY A 24 -43.62 -4.47 7.53
C GLY A 24 -42.20 -5.03 7.48
N ALA A 25 -41.79 -5.53 6.30
CA ALA A 25 -40.47 -6.18 6.18
C ALA A 25 -39.28 -5.21 6.14
N ALA A 26 -39.49 -3.95 5.73
CA ALA A 26 -38.44 -2.93 5.62
C ALA A 26 -37.88 -2.51 6.99
N TRP A 27 -38.65 -2.53 8.06
CA TRP A 27 -38.30 -2.09 9.43
C TRP A 27 -37.48 -3.11 10.24
N ARG A 28 -37.17 -4.29 9.67
CA ARG A 28 -36.42 -5.34 10.35
C ARG A 28 -35.12 -5.71 9.68
N PHE A 29 -34.42 -4.72 9.13
CA PHE A 29 -33.13 -4.89 8.43
C PHE A 29 -32.04 -5.55 9.31
N TRP A 30 -32.14 -5.46 10.64
CA TRP A 30 -31.22 -6.09 11.60
C TRP A 30 -31.46 -7.59 11.80
N ARG A 31 -32.60 -8.15 11.35
CA ARG A 31 -32.88 -9.59 11.53
C ARG A 31 -32.09 -10.43 10.54
N SER A 32 -31.47 -11.51 11.05
CA SER A 32 -30.78 -12.47 10.20
C SER A 32 -31.78 -13.16 9.23
N PRO A 33 -31.36 -13.41 7.97
CA PRO A 33 -32.15 -14.19 7.02
C PRO A 33 -32.43 -15.58 7.52
N ALA A 34 -33.51 -16.21 7.01
CA ALA A 34 -33.85 -17.61 7.30
C ALA A 34 -32.63 -18.51 6.98
N GLY A 35 -32.33 -19.45 7.87
CA GLY A 35 -31.18 -20.35 7.75
C GLY A 35 -29.87 -19.81 8.31
N GLN A 36 -29.84 -18.59 8.87
CA GLN A 36 -28.72 -18.07 9.63
C GLN A 36 -29.03 -17.90 11.11
N PRO A 37 -28.04 -18.01 12.01
CA PRO A 37 -28.23 -17.72 13.42
C PRO A 37 -28.82 -16.32 13.65
N PRO A 38 -29.68 -16.11 14.64
CA PRO A 38 -30.32 -14.81 14.89
C PRO A 38 -29.34 -13.68 15.13
N TRP A 39 -28.17 -13.96 15.70
CA TRP A 39 -27.12 -13.03 16.03
C TRP A 39 -26.25 -12.61 14.81
N ALA A 40 -26.28 -13.37 13.69
CA ALA A 40 -25.31 -13.21 12.60
C ALA A 40 -25.39 -11.83 11.93
N ARG A 41 -26.61 -11.33 11.68
CA ARG A 41 -26.77 -10.01 11.05
C ARG A 41 -26.54 -8.84 12.00
N PRO A 42 -27.04 -8.85 13.25
CA PRO A 42 -26.65 -7.86 14.24
C PRO A 42 -25.13 -7.76 14.45
N ALA A 43 -24.44 -8.89 14.56
CA ALA A 43 -22.97 -8.91 14.69
C ALA A 43 -22.27 -8.34 13.45
N LEU A 44 -22.75 -8.63 12.24
CA LEU A 44 -22.23 -8.05 11.01
C LEU A 44 -22.41 -6.52 10.97
N LEU A 45 -23.59 -6.04 11.33
CA LEU A 45 -23.88 -4.61 11.38
C LEU A 45 -23.01 -3.90 12.42
N ALA A 46 -22.86 -4.49 13.61
CA ALA A 46 -21.95 -3.96 14.64
C ALA A 46 -20.50 -3.91 14.12
N THR A 47 -20.02 -4.96 13.44
CA THR A 47 -18.68 -4.96 12.84
C THR A 47 -18.53 -3.88 11.76
N ALA A 48 -19.56 -3.68 10.92
CA ALA A 48 -19.55 -2.64 9.90
C ALA A 48 -19.56 -1.22 10.51
N VAL A 49 -20.28 -1.01 11.60
CA VAL A 49 -20.26 0.27 12.35
C VAL A 49 -18.89 0.50 12.97
N VAL A 50 -18.28 -0.51 13.60
CA VAL A 50 -16.91 -0.41 14.14
C VAL A 50 -15.92 -0.06 13.02
N ALA A 51 -16.03 -0.71 11.85
CA ALA A 51 -15.20 -0.38 10.70
C ALA A 51 -15.41 1.06 10.22
N ALA A 52 -16.66 1.51 10.10
CA ALA A 52 -16.96 2.88 9.71
C ALA A 52 -16.40 3.90 10.70
N VAL A 53 -16.48 3.62 12.00
CA VAL A 53 -15.90 4.49 13.05
C VAL A 53 -14.38 4.51 12.93
N LEU A 54 -13.70 3.36 12.85
CA LEU A 54 -12.24 3.29 12.77
C LEU A 54 -11.70 4.00 11.52
N TYR A 55 -12.39 3.85 10.37
CA TYR A 55 -11.90 4.39 9.11
C TYR A 55 -12.24 5.87 8.92
N ALA A 56 -13.37 6.34 9.50
CA ALA A 56 -13.83 7.71 9.30
C ALA A 56 -13.57 8.66 10.49
N TRP A 57 -13.05 8.19 11.62
CA TRP A 57 -12.90 9.00 12.83
C TRP A 57 -12.06 10.24 12.61
N ASN A 58 -10.89 10.08 12.00
CA ASN A 58 -9.95 11.16 11.73
C ASN A 58 -10.00 11.64 10.26
N ILE A 59 -11.10 11.41 9.54
CA ILE A 59 -11.21 11.69 8.11
C ILE A 59 -10.96 13.17 7.77
N THR A 60 -11.29 14.10 8.67
CA THR A 60 -11.08 15.54 8.48
C THR A 60 -9.64 15.99 8.67
N SER A 61 -8.86 15.20 9.41
CA SER A 61 -7.44 15.43 9.70
C SER A 61 -6.51 14.39 9.06
N SER A 62 -7.03 13.55 8.13
CA SER A 62 -6.26 12.50 7.47
C SER A 62 -5.09 13.01 6.62
N GLY A 63 -5.04 14.33 6.34
CA GLY A 63 -3.99 14.95 5.55
C GLY A 63 -4.04 14.57 4.07
N PHE A 64 -2.99 14.94 3.38
CA PHE A 64 -2.83 14.68 1.96
C PHE A 64 -1.44 14.09 1.67
N ALA A 65 -1.33 13.10 0.79
CA ALA A 65 -0.08 12.75 0.15
C ALA A 65 0.16 13.77 -0.99
N LEU A 66 1.06 14.74 -0.79
CA LEU A 66 1.26 15.89 -1.68
C LEU A 66 1.16 15.51 -3.15
N TYR A 67 2.05 14.62 -3.60
CA TYR A 67 2.19 14.24 -5.00
C TYR A 67 0.89 13.67 -5.61
N TYR A 68 0.25 12.74 -4.91
CA TYR A 68 -0.99 12.13 -5.42
C TYR A 68 -2.21 13.04 -5.24
N SER A 69 -2.17 13.90 -4.24
CA SER A 69 -3.24 14.88 -4.03
C SER A 69 -3.24 15.97 -5.10
N ASP A 70 -2.08 16.31 -5.69
CA ASP A 70 -2.00 17.17 -6.88
C ASP A 70 -2.77 16.55 -8.05
N ALA A 71 -2.59 15.25 -8.31
CA ALA A 71 -3.35 14.55 -9.33
C ALA A 71 -4.86 14.55 -9.03
N VAL A 72 -5.27 14.24 -7.79
CA VAL A 72 -6.69 14.27 -7.38
C VAL A 72 -7.28 15.67 -7.55
N LYS A 73 -6.56 16.73 -7.12
CA LYS A 73 -6.99 18.13 -7.31
C LYS A 73 -7.14 18.48 -8.79
N SER A 74 -6.14 18.16 -9.58
CA SER A 74 -6.12 18.43 -11.03
C SER A 74 -7.25 17.70 -11.76
N MET A 75 -7.46 16.42 -11.46
CA MET A 75 -8.56 15.61 -11.96
C MET A 75 -9.94 16.12 -11.49
N SER A 76 -10.03 16.76 -10.33
CA SER A 76 -11.28 17.33 -9.83
C SER A 76 -11.68 18.61 -10.56
N VAL A 77 -10.75 19.36 -11.14
CA VAL A 77 -11.02 20.64 -11.82
C VAL A 77 -10.95 20.54 -13.35
N SER A 78 -10.26 19.54 -13.92
CA SER A 78 -10.06 19.36 -15.36
C SER A 78 -10.51 17.97 -15.83
N TRP A 79 -11.43 17.92 -16.83
CA TRP A 79 -11.87 16.67 -17.44
C TRP A 79 -10.75 15.96 -18.21
N LYS A 80 -9.86 16.75 -18.85
CA LYS A 80 -8.69 16.18 -19.53
C LYS A 80 -7.74 15.54 -18.52
N ALA A 81 -7.49 16.21 -17.39
CA ALA A 81 -6.71 15.64 -16.31
C ALA A 81 -7.35 14.36 -15.73
N LEU A 82 -8.68 14.33 -15.58
CA LEU A 82 -9.40 13.12 -15.12
C LEU A 82 -9.28 11.96 -16.11
N LEU A 83 -9.42 12.21 -17.41
CA LEU A 83 -9.34 11.17 -18.43
C LEU A 83 -7.97 10.49 -18.47
N PHE A 84 -6.91 11.28 -18.44
CA PHE A 84 -5.54 10.78 -18.55
C PHE A 84 -4.87 10.50 -17.20
N GLY A 85 -5.44 10.99 -16.09
CA GLY A 85 -4.84 10.90 -14.76
C GLY A 85 -3.68 11.87 -14.59
N ALA A 86 -3.83 13.13 -15.01
CA ALA A 86 -2.73 14.08 -14.97
C ALA A 86 -2.51 14.67 -13.57
N MET A 87 -1.25 14.99 -13.27
CA MET A 87 -0.80 15.58 -12.01
C MET A 87 -1.12 17.07 -11.92
N ASP A 88 -1.18 17.76 -13.04
CA ASP A 88 -1.44 19.20 -13.12
C ASP A 88 -2.73 19.50 -13.87
N PRO A 89 -3.45 20.62 -13.57
CA PRO A 89 -4.70 20.97 -14.25
C PRO A 89 -4.55 21.19 -15.76
N GLY A 90 -3.36 21.56 -16.22
CA GLY A 90 -3.00 21.71 -17.63
C GLY A 90 -2.86 20.39 -18.39
N ALA A 91 -2.88 19.28 -17.68
CA ALA A 91 -2.67 17.92 -18.16
C ALA A 91 -1.36 17.79 -18.97
N THR A 92 -0.25 18.20 -18.34
CA THR A 92 1.08 18.17 -18.99
C THR A 92 1.86 16.91 -18.65
N ILE A 93 1.71 16.37 -17.44
CA ILE A 93 2.38 15.15 -16.98
C ILE A 93 1.44 14.30 -16.11
N THR A 94 1.55 12.97 -16.18
CA THR A 94 0.86 12.05 -15.25
C THR A 94 1.64 11.94 -13.93
N PRO A 95 1.03 11.42 -12.84
CA PRO A 95 1.83 10.85 -11.76
C PRO A 95 2.54 9.56 -12.23
N ASP A 96 3.44 9.07 -11.40
CA ASP A 96 4.16 7.80 -11.61
C ASP A 96 3.28 6.55 -11.44
N LYS A 97 1.96 6.70 -11.47
CA LYS A 97 0.94 5.66 -11.25
C LYS A 97 -0.21 5.77 -12.26
N ILE A 98 -0.91 4.65 -12.46
CA ILE A 98 -2.19 4.64 -13.19
C ILE A 98 -3.27 5.28 -12.31
N PRO A 99 -4.21 6.07 -12.88
CA PRO A 99 -5.11 6.93 -12.10
C PRO A 99 -6.31 6.23 -11.45
N GLY A 100 -6.48 4.91 -11.60
CA GLY A 100 -7.72 4.23 -11.23
C GLY A 100 -8.17 4.43 -9.78
N SER A 101 -7.25 4.45 -8.81
CA SER A 101 -7.57 4.75 -7.41
C SER A 101 -7.89 6.22 -7.18
N PHE A 102 -7.39 7.13 -8.01
CA PHE A 102 -7.59 8.57 -7.82
C PHE A 102 -8.91 9.05 -8.43
N VAL A 103 -9.49 8.30 -9.38
CA VAL A 103 -10.78 8.66 -10.02
C VAL A 103 -11.91 8.80 -8.99
N PRO A 104 -12.19 7.84 -8.10
CA PRO A 104 -13.22 8.01 -7.07
C PRO A 104 -12.96 9.21 -6.15
N GLN A 105 -11.70 9.45 -5.78
CA GLN A 105 -11.27 10.57 -4.95
C GLN A 105 -11.52 11.92 -5.66
N ALA A 106 -11.14 12.02 -6.93
CA ALA A 106 -11.36 13.22 -7.74
C ALA A 106 -12.85 13.52 -7.98
N LEU A 107 -13.66 12.50 -8.23
CA LEU A 107 -15.11 12.65 -8.36
C LEU A 107 -15.76 13.09 -7.05
N SER A 108 -15.34 12.53 -5.92
CA SER A 108 -15.79 12.96 -4.60
C SER A 108 -15.40 14.42 -4.32
N ALA A 109 -14.15 14.79 -4.63
CA ALA A 109 -13.67 16.17 -4.50
C ALA A 109 -14.41 17.14 -5.44
N ARG A 110 -14.82 16.70 -6.64
CA ARG A 110 -15.62 17.51 -7.58
C ARG A 110 -17.03 17.77 -7.06
N LEU A 111 -17.62 16.78 -6.35
CA LEU A 111 -18.98 16.89 -5.81
C LEU A 111 -19.02 17.67 -4.49
N PHE A 112 -18.06 17.46 -3.61
CA PHE A 112 -18.07 17.96 -2.23
C PHE A 112 -17.01 19.03 -1.94
N GLY A 113 -16.26 19.46 -2.95
CA GLY A 113 -15.10 20.32 -2.77
C GLY A 113 -13.84 19.52 -2.38
N PHE A 114 -12.67 20.14 -2.59
CA PHE A 114 -11.37 19.50 -2.29
C PHE A 114 -11.01 19.70 -0.81
N HIS A 115 -11.36 18.73 0.01
CA HIS A 115 -11.11 18.65 1.45
C HIS A 115 -10.53 17.28 1.80
N ALA A 116 -9.77 17.16 2.90
CA ALA A 116 -9.22 15.89 3.34
C ALA A 116 -10.31 14.80 3.46
N TRP A 117 -11.46 15.15 4.07
CA TRP A 117 -12.57 14.22 4.24
C TRP A 117 -13.21 13.80 2.91
N SER A 118 -13.40 14.70 1.96
CA SER A 118 -14.06 14.38 0.68
C SER A 118 -13.17 13.51 -0.20
N VAL A 119 -11.85 13.72 -0.17
CA VAL A 119 -10.87 12.91 -0.89
C VAL A 119 -10.73 11.52 -0.26
N THR A 120 -10.84 11.41 1.06
CA THR A 120 -10.70 10.13 1.79
C THR A 120 -11.99 9.31 1.85
N LEU A 121 -13.17 9.96 1.75
CA LEU A 121 -14.49 9.32 1.87
C LEU A 121 -14.68 8.07 0.99
N PRO A 122 -14.29 8.06 -0.30
CA PRO A 122 -14.42 6.85 -1.14
C PRO A 122 -13.73 5.65 -0.52
N GLN A 123 -12.54 5.82 0.06
CA GLN A 123 -11.79 4.71 0.66
C GLN A 123 -12.41 4.21 1.96
N CYS A 124 -12.95 5.09 2.79
CA CYS A 124 -13.73 4.67 3.96
C CYS A 124 -14.90 3.76 3.54
N VAL A 125 -15.62 4.15 2.48
CA VAL A 125 -16.74 3.37 1.93
C VAL A 125 -16.24 2.02 1.37
N GLU A 126 -15.17 2.02 0.59
CA GLU A 126 -14.53 0.81 0.07
C GLU A 126 -14.13 -0.15 1.20
N GLY A 127 -13.57 0.38 2.29
CA GLY A 127 -13.20 -0.40 3.48
C GLY A 127 -14.39 -1.08 4.14
N VAL A 128 -15.48 -0.36 4.35
CA VAL A 128 -16.72 -0.93 4.93
C VAL A 128 -17.32 -1.99 3.99
N ILE A 129 -17.31 -1.74 2.68
CA ILE A 129 -17.76 -2.74 1.70
C ILE A 129 -16.85 -3.98 1.73
N CYS A 130 -15.53 -3.84 1.87
CA CYS A 130 -14.61 -4.96 2.05
C CYS A 130 -15.01 -5.84 3.23
N VAL A 131 -15.33 -5.25 4.38
CA VAL A 131 -15.78 -5.96 5.59
C VAL A 131 -17.04 -6.79 5.30
N LEU A 132 -18.05 -6.19 4.66
CA LEU A 132 -19.31 -6.86 4.30
C LEU A 132 -19.10 -7.99 3.29
N VAL A 133 -18.25 -7.76 2.29
CA VAL A 133 -17.96 -8.73 1.22
C VAL A 133 -17.11 -9.87 1.78
N LEU A 134 -16.09 -9.60 2.55
CA LEU A 134 -15.24 -10.64 3.17
C LEU A 134 -16.05 -11.54 4.09
N HIS A 135 -16.92 -10.95 4.93
CA HIS A 135 -17.92 -11.75 5.69
C HIS A 135 -18.69 -12.70 4.77
N ARG A 136 -19.24 -12.18 3.65
CA ARG A 136 -20.05 -12.97 2.73
C ARG A 136 -19.26 -14.13 2.10
N VAL A 137 -18.03 -13.87 1.69
CA VAL A 137 -17.15 -14.86 1.05
C VAL A 137 -16.78 -15.95 2.04
N VAL A 138 -16.24 -15.59 3.20
CA VAL A 138 -15.79 -16.54 4.21
C VAL A 138 -16.96 -17.31 4.82
N ARG A 139 -18.13 -16.68 5.00
CA ARG A 139 -19.33 -17.35 5.44
C ARG A 139 -19.77 -18.48 4.49
N ARG A 140 -19.72 -18.25 3.18
CA ARG A 140 -20.08 -19.28 2.18
C ARG A 140 -19.12 -20.47 2.20
N TRP A 141 -17.87 -20.20 2.56
CA TRP A 141 -16.83 -21.22 2.60
C TRP A 141 -16.79 -21.97 3.93
N ALA A 142 -16.72 -21.27 5.06
CA ALA A 142 -16.41 -21.83 6.37
C ALA A 142 -17.56 -21.67 7.41
N GLY A 143 -18.67 -21.04 7.02
CA GLY A 143 -19.85 -20.86 7.86
C GLY A 143 -19.96 -19.49 8.54
N PRO A 144 -21.09 -19.23 9.23
CA PRO A 144 -21.42 -17.89 9.73
C PRO A 144 -20.44 -17.37 10.78
N VAL A 145 -19.97 -18.23 11.69
CA VAL A 145 -18.99 -17.85 12.70
C VAL A 145 -17.69 -17.41 12.04
N ALA A 146 -17.15 -18.20 11.10
CA ALA A 146 -15.94 -17.84 10.39
C ALA A 146 -16.11 -16.52 9.60
N GLY A 147 -17.27 -16.32 8.97
CA GLY A 147 -17.56 -15.09 8.24
C GLY A 147 -17.49 -13.84 9.11
N ILE A 148 -18.15 -13.85 10.28
CA ILE A 148 -18.10 -12.70 11.22
C ILE A 148 -16.69 -12.52 11.78
N THR A 149 -16.03 -13.60 12.19
CA THR A 149 -14.66 -13.53 12.71
C THR A 149 -13.69 -12.95 11.66
N ALA A 150 -13.79 -13.36 10.39
CA ALA A 150 -12.96 -12.82 9.33
C ALA A 150 -13.20 -11.31 9.12
N ALA A 151 -14.47 -10.89 9.11
CA ALA A 151 -14.82 -9.47 9.01
C ALA A 151 -14.24 -8.64 10.17
N ALA A 152 -14.36 -9.14 11.40
CA ALA A 152 -13.83 -8.47 12.60
C ALA A 152 -12.30 -8.42 12.59
N LEU A 153 -11.62 -9.53 12.26
CA LEU A 153 -10.15 -9.57 12.17
C LEU A 153 -9.61 -8.63 11.09
N PHE A 154 -10.27 -8.58 9.93
CA PHE A 154 -9.90 -7.63 8.88
C PHE A 154 -10.08 -6.18 9.33
N THR A 155 -11.22 -5.86 9.96
CA THR A 155 -11.50 -4.52 10.51
C THR A 155 -10.43 -4.09 11.52
N CYS A 156 -9.99 -5.02 12.38
CA CYS A 156 -9.03 -4.80 13.45
C CYS A 156 -7.60 -5.20 13.04
N THR A 157 -7.25 -5.14 11.76
CA THR A 157 -5.86 -5.25 11.31
C THR A 157 -5.25 -3.85 11.25
N PRO A 158 -4.13 -3.57 11.96
CA PRO A 158 -3.60 -2.20 12.12
C PRO A 158 -3.42 -1.44 10.82
N VAL A 159 -2.73 -2.01 9.82
CA VAL A 159 -2.53 -1.35 8.52
C VAL A 159 -3.85 -1.10 7.78
N VAL A 160 -4.85 -1.95 7.94
CA VAL A 160 -6.17 -1.78 7.30
C VAL A 160 -6.94 -0.62 7.91
N ALA A 161 -6.91 -0.52 9.26
CA ALA A 161 -7.56 0.56 10.00
C ALA A 161 -6.98 1.93 9.61
N SER A 162 -5.65 2.03 9.48
CA SER A 162 -4.98 3.25 9.04
C SER A 162 -5.23 3.54 7.55
N MET A 163 -5.03 2.55 6.67
CA MET A 163 -5.09 2.73 5.21
C MET A 163 -6.46 3.24 4.73
N PHE A 164 -7.56 2.67 5.22
CA PHE A 164 -8.89 3.14 4.82
C PHE A 164 -9.30 4.49 5.42
N GLY A 165 -8.54 4.99 6.40
CA GLY A 165 -8.67 6.33 6.94
C GLY A 165 -7.87 7.41 6.20
N HIS A 166 -7.14 7.05 5.12
CA HIS A 166 -6.29 7.96 4.35
C HIS A 166 -6.51 7.80 2.84
N SER A 167 -6.21 8.84 2.07
CA SER A 167 -6.33 8.82 0.60
C SER A 167 -5.10 8.16 -0.04
N MET A 168 -5.16 6.83 -0.23
CA MET A 168 -4.08 6.00 -0.79
C MET A 168 -4.59 5.08 -1.91
N GLU A 169 -3.71 4.68 -2.83
CA GLU A 169 -4.07 3.75 -3.90
C GLU A 169 -4.29 2.31 -3.42
N ASP A 170 -3.73 1.93 -2.26
CA ASP A 170 -3.83 0.58 -1.68
C ASP A 170 -5.24 0.21 -1.25
N GLY A 171 -6.05 1.19 -0.86
CA GLY A 171 -7.46 1.00 -0.51
C GLY A 171 -8.26 0.46 -1.69
N GLY A 172 -8.22 1.15 -2.82
CA GLY A 172 -8.90 0.74 -4.06
C GLY A 172 -8.41 -0.62 -4.57
N LEU A 173 -7.09 -0.88 -4.50
CA LEU A 173 -6.55 -2.21 -4.82
C LEU A 173 -7.15 -3.29 -3.94
N THR A 174 -7.07 -3.12 -2.61
CA THR A 174 -7.58 -4.12 -1.64
C THR A 174 -9.07 -4.37 -1.83
N PHE A 175 -9.85 -3.32 -2.07
CA PHE A 175 -11.27 -3.42 -2.41
C PHE A 175 -11.49 -4.28 -3.66
N CYS A 176 -10.82 -3.99 -4.76
CA CYS A 176 -10.94 -4.74 -6.01
C CYS A 176 -10.57 -6.23 -5.82
N LEU A 177 -9.51 -6.53 -5.07
CA LEU A 177 -9.09 -7.91 -4.81
C LEU A 177 -10.10 -8.68 -3.95
N VAL A 178 -10.72 -8.05 -2.95
CA VAL A 178 -11.79 -8.67 -2.15
C VAL A 178 -13.03 -8.94 -3.01
N MET A 179 -13.39 -8.04 -3.92
CA MET A 179 -14.47 -8.24 -4.89
C MET A 179 -14.14 -9.38 -5.88
N ALA A 180 -12.89 -9.45 -6.34
CA ALA A 180 -12.41 -10.54 -7.19
C ALA A 180 -12.52 -11.90 -6.47
N ALA A 181 -12.13 -11.96 -5.20
CA ALA A 181 -12.24 -13.18 -4.38
C ALA A 181 -13.70 -13.63 -4.19
N ASP A 182 -14.65 -12.69 -4.00
CA ASP A 182 -16.09 -13.04 -3.92
C ASP A 182 -16.58 -13.67 -5.24
N CYS A 183 -16.17 -13.09 -6.37
CA CYS A 183 -16.54 -13.62 -7.68
C CYS A 183 -15.87 -14.98 -7.96
N ALA A 184 -14.58 -15.13 -7.61
CA ALA A 184 -13.86 -16.39 -7.72
C ALA A 184 -14.48 -17.48 -6.83
N GLN A 185 -14.81 -17.17 -5.58
CA GLN A 185 -15.46 -18.11 -4.67
C GLN A 185 -16.82 -18.59 -5.21
N ARG A 186 -17.60 -17.71 -5.83
CA ARG A 186 -18.85 -18.11 -6.52
C ARG A 186 -18.55 -19.03 -7.70
N ALA A 187 -17.54 -18.70 -8.50
CA ALA A 187 -17.13 -19.55 -9.62
C ALA A 187 -16.66 -20.93 -9.15
N LEU A 188 -15.96 -21.03 -8.02
CA LEU A 188 -15.54 -22.30 -7.40
C LEU A 188 -16.72 -23.17 -6.98
N LEU A 189 -17.82 -22.56 -6.53
CA LEU A 189 -19.02 -23.28 -6.07
C LEU A 189 -19.90 -23.74 -7.22
N ASP A 190 -20.15 -22.87 -8.19
CA ASP A 190 -21.18 -23.02 -9.22
C ASP A 190 -20.61 -23.28 -10.61
N ALA A 191 -19.29 -23.18 -10.81
CA ALA A 191 -18.58 -23.26 -12.09
C ALA A 191 -19.12 -22.34 -13.18
N ARG A 192 -19.74 -21.21 -12.79
CA ARG A 192 -20.32 -20.24 -13.73
C ARG A 192 -19.22 -19.37 -14.34
N LEU A 193 -19.04 -19.42 -15.66
CA LEU A 193 -18.08 -18.60 -16.39
C LEU A 193 -18.23 -17.11 -16.09
N ARG A 194 -19.48 -16.58 -16.04
CA ARG A 194 -19.76 -15.18 -15.71
C ARG A 194 -19.11 -14.75 -14.38
N SER A 195 -19.15 -15.60 -13.34
CA SER A 195 -18.54 -15.27 -12.05
C SER A 195 -17.02 -15.20 -12.17
N LEU A 196 -16.40 -16.07 -12.94
CA LEU A 196 -14.95 -16.06 -13.14
C LEU A 196 -14.51 -14.86 -13.97
N VAL A 197 -15.27 -14.52 -15.04
CA VAL A 197 -15.04 -13.31 -15.85
C VAL A 197 -15.14 -12.05 -14.99
N LEU A 198 -16.17 -11.95 -14.14
CA LEU A 198 -16.27 -10.82 -13.19
C LEU A 198 -15.12 -10.77 -12.20
N SER A 199 -14.56 -11.93 -11.78
CA SER A 199 -13.33 -11.95 -11.00
C SER A 199 -12.17 -11.34 -11.79
N GLY A 200 -12.02 -11.69 -13.08
CA GLY A 200 -11.04 -11.10 -13.97
C GLY A 200 -11.20 -9.59 -14.16
N VAL A 201 -12.45 -9.12 -14.31
CA VAL A 201 -12.75 -7.67 -14.37
C VAL A 201 -12.27 -6.96 -13.10
N TRP A 202 -12.59 -7.51 -11.90
CA TRP A 202 -12.17 -6.90 -10.64
C TRP A 202 -10.66 -6.92 -10.44
N VAL A 203 -9.94 -7.97 -10.86
CA VAL A 203 -8.47 -7.95 -10.87
C VAL A 203 -7.95 -6.90 -11.84
N GLY A 204 -8.56 -6.75 -13.02
CA GLY A 204 -8.22 -5.71 -13.98
C GLY A 204 -8.44 -4.30 -13.43
N LEU A 205 -9.54 -4.04 -12.72
CA LEU A 205 -9.77 -2.78 -12.01
C LEU A 205 -8.76 -2.57 -10.87
N GLY A 206 -8.38 -3.64 -10.16
CA GLY A 206 -7.28 -3.60 -9.20
C GLY A 206 -5.94 -3.22 -9.84
N PHE A 207 -5.70 -3.67 -11.08
CA PHE A 207 -4.54 -3.24 -11.84
C PHE A 207 -4.61 -1.75 -12.19
N GLN A 208 -5.77 -1.23 -12.56
CA GLN A 208 -5.96 0.21 -12.74
C GLN A 208 -5.74 1.00 -11.43
N ALA A 209 -5.97 0.37 -10.28
CA ALA A 209 -5.69 0.98 -8.98
C ALA A 209 -4.19 0.99 -8.61
N LYS A 210 -3.49 -0.14 -8.76
CA LYS A 210 -2.08 -0.29 -8.36
C LYS A 210 -1.30 -1.31 -9.20
N MET A 211 -1.53 -1.34 -10.48
CA MET A 211 -0.73 -2.04 -11.50
C MET A 211 -0.44 -3.52 -11.17
N LEU A 212 0.78 -3.99 -11.38
CA LEU A 212 1.22 -5.39 -11.26
C LEU A 212 0.92 -6.03 -9.89
N GLN A 213 0.76 -5.24 -8.83
CA GLN A 213 0.41 -5.77 -7.50
C GLN A 213 -0.94 -6.51 -7.52
N ALA A 214 -1.88 -6.08 -8.37
CA ALA A 214 -3.16 -6.77 -8.52
C ALA A 214 -3.02 -8.17 -9.14
N TRP A 215 -2.04 -8.39 -10.00
CA TRP A 215 -1.83 -9.68 -10.65
C TRP A 215 -1.22 -10.75 -9.74
N MET A 216 -0.67 -10.35 -8.59
CA MET A 216 -0.10 -11.30 -7.62
C MET A 216 -1.10 -12.33 -7.12
N VAL A 217 -2.42 -12.05 -7.18
CA VAL A 217 -3.46 -13.01 -6.77
C VAL A 217 -3.85 -14.00 -7.87
N LEU A 218 -3.52 -13.74 -9.13
CA LEU A 218 -3.93 -14.57 -10.27
C LEU A 218 -3.50 -16.03 -10.16
N PRO A 219 -2.25 -16.37 -9.74
CA PRO A 219 -1.84 -17.76 -9.55
C PRO A 219 -2.73 -18.49 -8.54
N ALA A 220 -3.10 -17.83 -7.44
CA ALA A 220 -3.95 -18.41 -6.40
C ALA A 220 -5.38 -18.62 -6.90
N LEU A 221 -5.97 -17.63 -7.58
CA LEU A 221 -7.32 -17.73 -8.16
C LEU A 221 -7.40 -18.83 -9.21
N ALA A 222 -6.43 -18.90 -10.12
CA ALA A 222 -6.35 -19.91 -11.17
C ALA A 222 -6.18 -21.33 -10.59
N THR A 223 -5.24 -21.51 -9.67
CA THR A 223 -4.98 -22.80 -9.03
C THR A 223 -6.19 -23.28 -8.24
N ALA A 224 -6.83 -22.41 -7.46
CA ALA A 224 -8.04 -22.77 -6.74
C ALA A 224 -9.15 -23.24 -7.69
N TYR A 225 -9.33 -22.54 -8.81
CA TYR A 225 -10.33 -22.91 -9.83
C TYR A 225 -9.98 -24.24 -10.50
N LEU A 226 -8.71 -24.47 -10.87
CA LEU A 226 -8.24 -25.73 -11.45
C LEU A 226 -8.40 -26.92 -10.51
N VAL A 227 -8.23 -26.72 -9.19
CA VAL A 227 -8.33 -27.78 -8.20
C VAL A 227 -9.78 -28.09 -7.84
N ALA A 228 -10.61 -27.07 -7.60
CA ALA A 228 -11.89 -27.24 -6.89
C ALA A 228 -13.15 -27.01 -7.73
N ALA A 229 -13.08 -26.46 -8.95
CA ALA A 229 -14.30 -26.20 -9.73
C ALA A 229 -14.99 -27.51 -10.16
N PRO A 230 -16.35 -27.61 -10.04
CA PRO A 230 -17.10 -28.86 -10.31
C PRO A 230 -17.39 -29.09 -11.80
N VAL A 231 -16.37 -28.93 -12.67
CA VAL A 231 -16.44 -29.16 -14.11
C VAL A 231 -15.18 -29.87 -14.63
N ARG A 232 -15.23 -30.41 -15.87
CA ARG A 232 -14.10 -31.10 -16.50
C ARG A 232 -12.91 -30.15 -16.69
N LEU A 233 -11.68 -30.65 -16.62
CA LEU A 233 -10.44 -29.84 -16.70
C LEU A 233 -10.38 -28.98 -17.96
N ARG A 234 -10.75 -29.50 -19.12
CA ARG A 234 -10.80 -28.73 -20.39
C ARG A 234 -11.69 -27.48 -20.28
N ARG A 235 -12.85 -27.60 -19.62
CA ARG A 235 -13.73 -26.45 -19.37
C ARG A 235 -13.12 -25.48 -18.35
N ARG A 236 -12.42 -25.98 -17.31
CA ARG A 236 -11.73 -25.09 -16.36
C ARG A 236 -10.69 -24.23 -17.05
N VAL A 237 -9.87 -24.84 -17.92
CA VAL A 237 -8.86 -24.12 -18.70
C VAL A 237 -9.53 -23.11 -19.65
N GLY A 238 -10.57 -23.52 -20.41
CA GLY A 238 -11.31 -22.58 -21.27
C GLY A 238 -11.91 -21.39 -20.52
N HIS A 239 -12.50 -21.65 -19.34
CA HIS A 239 -13.04 -20.57 -18.51
C HIS A 239 -11.94 -19.61 -18.00
N LEU A 240 -10.77 -20.15 -17.61
CA LEU A 240 -9.62 -19.34 -17.19
C LEU A 240 -9.03 -18.52 -18.31
N LEU A 241 -8.95 -19.07 -19.53
CA LEU A 241 -8.48 -18.33 -20.70
C LEU A 241 -9.41 -17.14 -21.01
N VAL A 242 -10.74 -17.34 -21.04
CA VAL A 242 -11.68 -16.25 -21.27
C VAL A 242 -11.58 -15.18 -20.17
N ALA A 243 -11.56 -15.60 -18.90
CA ALA A 243 -11.42 -14.66 -17.78
C ALA A 243 -10.07 -13.94 -17.78
N GLY A 244 -9.00 -14.63 -18.20
CA GLY A 244 -7.66 -14.06 -18.34
C GLY A 244 -7.58 -13.00 -19.44
N VAL A 245 -8.20 -13.25 -20.61
CA VAL A 245 -8.27 -12.26 -21.69
C VAL A 245 -9.03 -11.02 -21.24
N VAL A 246 -10.18 -11.18 -20.58
CA VAL A 246 -10.95 -10.04 -20.05
C VAL A 246 -10.16 -9.29 -18.97
N CYS A 247 -9.50 -10.01 -18.06
CA CYS A 247 -8.63 -9.40 -17.06
C CYS A 247 -7.52 -8.57 -17.70
N LEU A 248 -6.85 -9.12 -18.71
CA LEU A 248 -5.78 -8.43 -19.44
C LEU A 248 -6.32 -7.19 -20.18
N ALA A 249 -7.46 -7.29 -20.86
CA ALA A 249 -8.08 -6.17 -21.57
C ALA A 249 -8.43 -5.02 -20.63
N VAL A 250 -9.03 -5.32 -19.47
CA VAL A 250 -9.34 -4.29 -18.44
C VAL A 250 -8.06 -3.73 -17.84
N SER A 251 -7.06 -4.59 -17.50
CA SER A 251 -5.79 -4.16 -16.93
C SER A 251 -5.04 -3.19 -17.84
N LEU A 252 -4.97 -3.48 -19.11
CA LEU A 252 -4.17 -2.71 -20.08
C LEU A 252 -4.92 -1.56 -20.73
N SER A 253 -6.21 -1.36 -20.44
CA SER A 253 -7.03 -0.35 -21.11
C SER A 253 -6.44 1.06 -21.06
N TRP A 254 -5.92 1.52 -19.90
CA TRP A 254 -5.26 2.81 -19.79
C TRP A 254 -3.91 2.83 -20.52
N VAL A 255 -3.12 1.77 -20.43
CA VAL A 255 -1.83 1.67 -21.15
C VAL A 255 -2.04 1.76 -22.65
N VAL A 256 -3.06 1.05 -23.17
CA VAL A 256 -3.45 1.10 -24.59
C VAL A 256 -3.90 2.51 -24.98
N MET A 257 -4.77 3.13 -24.18
CA MET A 257 -5.20 4.52 -24.41
C MET A 257 -4.00 5.47 -24.52
N MET A 258 -3.06 5.39 -23.55
CA MET A 258 -1.86 6.23 -23.55
C MET A 258 -0.89 5.93 -24.71
N THR A 259 -0.95 4.74 -25.28
CA THR A 259 -0.11 4.36 -26.43
C THR A 259 -0.71 4.82 -27.76
N VAL A 260 -2.06 4.72 -27.89
CA VAL A 260 -2.76 5.04 -29.14
C VAL A 260 -2.95 6.55 -29.32
N VAL A 261 -3.18 7.31 -28.25
CA VAL A 261 -3.33 8.76 -28.32
C VAL A 261 -1.97 9.42 -28.62
N PRO A 262 -1.88 10.28 -29.65
CA PRO A 262 -0.62 10.98 -29.97
C PRO A 262 -0.04 11.75 -28.79
N ALA A 263 1.28 11.75 -28.66
CA ALA A 263 1.99 12.39 -27.52
C ALA A 263 1.65 13.88 -27.32
N LYS A 264 1.36 14.60 -28.41
CA LYS A 264 0.95 16.02 -28.37
C LYS A 264 -0.41 16.27 -27.73
N ASP A 265 -1.30 15.26 -27.73
CA ASP A 265 -2.69 15.38 -27.28
C ASP A 265 -2.92 14.83 -25.88
N ARG A 266 -1.90 14.16 -25.30
CA ARG A 266 -1.93 13.58 -23.96
C ARG A 266 -0.79 14.09 -23.06
N PRO A 267 -0.90 13.94 -21.74
CA PRO A 267 0.21 14.25 -20.82
C PRO A 267 1.43 13.33 -21.05
N TYR A 268 2.60 13.82 -20.69
CA TYR A 268 3.80 13.02 -20.61
C TYR A 268 3.67 11.97 -19.50
N VAL A 269 4.17 10.76 -19.71
CA VAL A 269 4.08 9.68 -18.73
C VAL A 269 5.25 9.75 -17.76
N ASP A 270 5.00 10.09 -16.49
CA ASP A 270 6.01 10.07 -15.43
C ASP A 270 6.52 8.63 -15.17
N GLY A 271 7.71 8.51 -14.58
CA GLY A 271 8.37 7.21 -14.41
C GLY A 271 8.97 6.63 -15.69
N SER A 272 8.87 7.37 -16.82
CA SER A 272 9.50 7.01 -18.10
C SER A 272 10.45 8.08 -18.61
N THR A 273 11.43 7.69 -19.41
CA THR A 273 12.39 8.60 -20.09
C THR A 273 12.02 8.82 -21.56
N ASP A 274 11.11 8.03 -22.09
CA ASP A 274 10.66 7.99 -23.49
C ASP A 274 9.15 8.22 -23.68
N ASN A 275 8.44 8.71 -22.64
CA ASN A 275 7.01 8.95 -22.64
C ASN A 275 6.17 7.67 -22.82
N SER A 276 6.64 6.54 -22.34
CA SER A 276 6.03 5.22 -22.47
C SER A 276 5.25 4.81 -21.22
N ALA A 277 3.94 4.55 -21.36
CA ALA A 277 3.12 3.98 -20.30
C ALA A 277 3.54 2.54 -19.95
N PHE A 278 4.07 1.79 -20.93
CA PHE A 278 4.60 0.46 -20.69
C PHE A 278 5.85 0.52 -19.78
N ALA A 279 6.80 1.42 -20.07
CA ALA A 279 8.01 1.60 -19.27
C ALA A 279 7.69 2.03 -17.83
N MET A 280 6.69 2.91 -17.63
CA MET A 280 6.23 3.31 -16.29
C MET A 280 5.61 2.12 -15.52
N VAL A 281 4.73 1.34 -16.16
CA VAL A 281 3.99 0.26 -15.49
C VAL A 281 4.87 -0.96 -15.23
N PHE A 282 5.52 -1.49 -16.28
CA PHE A 282 6.28 -2.74 -16.21
C PHE A 282 7.74 -2.54 -15.82
N GLY A 283 8.34 -1.37 -16.13
CA GLY A 283 9.67 -0.98 -15.71
C GLY A 283 9.65 -0.38 -14.31
N TYR A 284 9.42 0.92 -14.20
CA TYR A 284 9.53 1.71 -12.97
C TYR A 284 8.74 1.13 -11.77
N ASN A 285 7.47 0.76 -11.98
CA ASN A 285 6.62 0.18 -10.94
C ASN A 285 6.66 -1.36 -10.90
N GLY A 286 7.38 -2.02 -11.80
CA GLY A 286 7.45 -3.46 -11.93
C GLY A 286 8.85 -4.01 -11.70
N LEU A 287 9.54 -4.32 -12.76
CA LEU A 287 10.80 -5.06 -12.76
C LEU A 287 11.96 -4.31 -12.10
N GLU A 288 11.97 -2.98 -12.13
CA GLU A 288 12.94 -2.15 -11.39
C GLU A 288 12.89 -2.42 -9.88
N ARG A 289 11.74 -2.85 -9.33
CA ARG A 289 11.62 -3.22 -7.91
C ARG A 289 12.41 -4.48 -7.55
N PHE A 290 12.80 -5.26 -8.55
CA PHE A 290 13.63 -6.45 -8.44
C PHE A 290 15.05 -6.23 -8.98
N GLY A 291 15.42 -4.97 -9.28
CA GLY A 291 16.73 -4.63 -9.84
C GLY A 291 16.89 -4.94 -11.34
N ILE A 292 15.80 -5.24 -12.05
CA ILE A 292 15.80 -5.52 -13.49
C ILE A 292 15.41 -4.25 -14.24
N HIS A 293 16.37 -3.67 -14.98
CA HIS A 293 16.13 -2.46 -15.76
C HIS A 293 15.35 -2.75 -17.05
N VAL A 294 14.32 -1.92 -17.29
CA VAL A 294 13.54 -1.92 -18.54
C VAL A 294 13.89 -0.68 -19.34
N PRO A 295 14.25 -0.80 -20.62
CA PRO A 295 14.49 0.35 -21.48
C PRO A 295 13.32 1.35 -21.44
N GLY A 296 13.64 2.64 -21.34
CA GLY A 296 12.64 3.70 -21.23
C GLY A 296 12.11 3.94 -19.82
N SER A 297 12.41 3.10 -18.81
CA SER A 297 12.04 3.37 -17.43
C SER A 297 13.03 4.26 -16.70
N VAL A 298 12.52 5.06 -15.75
CA VAL A 298 13.37 5.75 -14.78
C VAL A 298 13.83 4.74 -13.74
N ALA A 299 15.12 4.76 -13.36
CA ALA A 299 15.65 3.88 -12.32
C ALA A 299 14.94 4.12 -10.98
N SER A 300 14.43 3.05 -10.34
CA SER A 300 13.74 3.16 -9.06
C SER A 300 14.72 3.55 -7.93
N THR A 301 14.28 4.39 -7.00
CA THR A 301 15.11 4.91 -5.89
C THR A 301 15.52 3.85 -4.86
N GLY A 302 15.12 2.60 -5.03
CA GLY A 302 15.42 1.48 -4.13
C GLY A 302 16.58 0.58 -4.54
N SER A 303 17.11 0.70 -5.75
CA SER A 303 18.29 -0.07 -6.19
C SER A 303 19.57 0.67 -5.84
N GLY A 304 19.98 0.67 -4.58
CA GLY A 304 21.32 1.05 -4.12
C GLY A 304 22.38 0.03 -4.55
N GLY A 305 22.41 -0.32 -5.84
CA GLY A 305 23.51 -1.02 -6.47
C GLY A 305 24.45 0.02 -7.05
N ALA A 306 25.69 0.03 -6.60
CA ALA A 306 26.77 0.82 -7.15
C ALA A 306 26.74 0.76 -8.70
N ALA A 307 26.39 1.86 -9.34
CA ALA A 307 26.65 2.04 -10.75
C ALA A 307 28.18 2.04 -10.93
N ARG A 308 28.75 0.88 -11.21
CA ARG A 308 30.06 0.80 -11.83
C ARG A 308 29.93 1.52 -13.17
N GLY A 309 30.56 2.70 -13.22
CA GLY A 309 30.70 3.46 -14.45
C GLY A 309 31.33 2.58 -15.55
N THR A 310 30.50 2.11 -16.45
CA THR A 310 30.97 1.57 -17.73
C THR A 310 31.24 2.75 -18.64
N ARG A 311 32.53 3.00 -18.90
CA ARG A 311 32.98 3.82 -20.01
C ARG A 311 32.42 3.25 -21.32
N PRO A 312 31.98 4.06 -22.27
CA PRO A 312 31.59 3.59 -23.60
C PRO A 312 32.82 3.24 -24.41
N GLY A 313 32.92 1.99 -24.81
CA GLY A 313 33.93 1.53 -25.75
C GLY A 313 34.37 0.10 -25.50
N GLY A 314 33.76 -0.87 -26.19
CA GLY A 314 34.21 -2.27 -26.21
C GLY A 314 33.15 -3.23 -26.68
N THR A 315 33.16 -3.56 -27.96
CA THR A 315 32.38 -4.65 -28.56
C THR A 315 32.73 -5.98 -27.90
N ALA A 316 31.80 -6.63 -27.25
CA ALA A 316 31.96 -7.98 -26.72
C ALA A 316 31.09 -8.96 -27.52
N SER A 317 31.77 -9.83 -28.25
CA SER A 317 31.25 -10.99 -28.95
C SER A 317 30.79 -12.07 -27.95
N TRP A 318 29.60 -12.63 -28.17
CA TRP A 318 29.06 -13.77 -27.46
C TRP A 318 29.84 -15.06 -27.84
N ARG A 319 30.47 -15.73 -26.89
CA ARG A 319 30.81 -17.14 -26.98
C ARG A 319 30.11 -17.92 -25.89
N ALA A 320 29.36 -18.93 -26.33
CA ALA A 320 28.79 -19.97 -25.51
C ALA A 320 29.86 -20.94 -25.03
N GLY A 321 29.80 -21.44 -23.80
CA GLY A 321 30.65 -22.49 -23.26
C GLY A 321 30.26 -22.88 -21.84
N GLY A 322 29.57 -23.96 -21.63
CA GLY A 322 30.00 -25.25 -21.13
C GLY A 322 30.04 -25.38 -19.59
N PHE A 323 29.16 -26.20 -19.05
CA PHE A 323 29.16 -26.74 -17.69
C PHE A 323 30.41 -27.57 -17.38
N GLY A 324 30.95 -27.50 -16.14
CA GLY A 324 31.89 -28.50 -15.60
C GLY A 324 32.59 -28.12 -14.29
N GLY A 325 32.21 -28.79 -13.19
CA GLY A 325 33.09 -29.38 -12.16
C GLY A 325 33.89 -28.52 -11.20
N ALA A 326 33.56 -28.55 -9.91
CA ALA A 326 34.48 -28.29 -8.79
C ALA A 326 35.55 -29.44 -8.66
N PRO A 327 36.68 -29.27 -7.96
CA PRO A 327 36.77 -29.24 -6.51
C PRO A 327 37.92 -28.41 -5.87
N PHE A 328 37.81 -28.17 -4.55
CA PHE A 328 38.81 -27.69 -3.60
C PHE A 328 40.03 -28.66 -3.44
N PRO A 329 41.14 -28.37 -2.63
CA PRO A 329 41.52 -27.27 -1.75
C PRO A 329 43.05 -26.89 -1.74
N GLY A 330 43.44 -25.87 -0.94
CA GLY A 330 44.78 -25.99 -0.32
C GLY A 330 45.68 -24.75 -0.24
N THR A 331 45.84 -24.18 0.96
CA THR A 331 47.07 -23.78 1.70
C THR A 331 47.93 -22.57 1.35
N ARG A 332 48.00 -21.70 2.39
CA ARG A 332 49.18 -21.03 3.00
C ARG A 332 49.95 -19.93 2.30
N ALA A 333 49.99 -18.84 3.05
CA ALA A 333 50.82 -17.66 3.27
C ALA A 333 52.40 -17.89 3.16
N PRO A 334 53.30 -16.91 3.47
CA PRO A 334 53.21 -15.48 3.76
C PRO A 334 54.35 -14.61 3.07
N GLY A 335 54.37 -13.30 3.29
CA GLY A 335 55.63 -12.54 3.04
C GLY A 335 55.50 -11.00 3.02
N ASN A 336 55.84 -10.41 4.09
CA ASN A 336 56.66 -9.22 4.40
C ASN A 336 56.95 -8.13 3.36
N GLY A 337 56.89 -6.89 3.85
CA GLY A 337 57.76 -5.79 3.40
C GLY A 337 57.13 -4.40 3.53
N VAL A 338 57.38 -3.73 4.60
CA VAL A 338 58.28 -2.60 4.90
C VAL A 338 57.73 -1.20 4.51
N PHE A 339 57.61 -0.36 5.57
CA PHE A 339 57.41 1.12 5.56
C PHE A 339 58.61 1.87 4.98
N PRO A 340 58.49 3.18 4.66
CA PRO A 340 58.92 4.15 5.67
C PRO A 340 58.07 5.44 5.76
N ALA A 341 58.33 6.09 6.92
CA ALA A 341 57.73 7.30 7.43
C ALA A 341 58.43 8.58 6.93
N GLY A 342 57.73 9.71 7.06
CA GLY A 342 58.32 11.06 7.05
C GLY A 342 57.13 12.04 7.12
N GLY A 343 56.92 12.88 8.03
CA GLY A 343 57.75 13.75 8.85
C GLY A 343 57.57 15.20 8.39
N GLY A 344 56.81 16.04 9.12
CA GLY A 344 56.72 17.45 8.81
C GLY A 344 55.93 18.25 9.86
N LYS A 345 56.65 19.03 10.65
CA LYS A 345 56.25 19.80 11.83
C LYS A 345 55.50 21.12 11.51
N ALA A 346 54.54 21.47 12.36
CA ALA A 346 54.37 22.69 13.17
C ALA A 346 54.12 24.05 12.50
N ALA A 347 53.07 24.74 12.97
CA ALA A 347 53.18 26.09 13.54
C ALA A 347 51.95 26.44 14.41
N ARG A 348 52.23 26.96 15.59
CA ARG A 348 51.33 27.54 16.61
C ARG A 348 50.99 28.99 16.24
N ASN A 349 49.76 29.41 16.64
CA ASN A 349 49.40 30.72 17.24
C ASN A 349 47.93 30.59 17.65
N GLY A 350 47.50 30.82 18.87
CA GLY A 350 47.71 31.81 19.85
C GLY A 350 46.56 32.80 19.81
N GLY A 351 45.52 32.65 20.69
CA GLY A 351 44.45 33.62 20.85
C GLY A 351 43.50 33.24 22.00
N THR A 352 43.66 33.89 23.11
CA THR A 352 42.90 33.80 24.37
C THR A 352 41.52 34.39 24.27
N GLY A 353 40.55 33.75 24.91
CA GLY A 353 39.20 34.30 25.19
C GLY A 353 38.43 33.42 26.17
N GLU A 354 38.34 33.86 27.41
CA GLU A 354 37.60 33.21 28.53
C GLU A 354 36.10 33.26 28.28
N GLY A 355 35.44 32.15 28.57
CA GLY A 355 33.97 32.02 28.64
C GLY A 355 33.53 30.76 29.37
N THR A 356 33.24 30.91 30.67
CA THR A 356 32.78 29.87 31.58
C THR A 356 31.44 29.25 31.18
N GLY A 357 31.38 27.92 31.01
CA GLY A 357 30.16 27.18 30.86
C GLY A 357 30.38 25.67 31.04
N SER A 358 29.99 25.16 32.17
CA SER A 358 30.17 23.79 32.63
C SER A 358 29.50 22.75 31.68
N ALA A 359 30.31 21.96 30.99
CA ALA A 359 29.86 20.76 30.27
C ALA A 359 30.12 19.51 31.15
N ARG A 360 29.07 18.77 31.44
CA ARG A 360 29.17 17.42 32.04
C ARG A 360 29.60 16.42 30.95
N PRO A 361 30.49 15.48 31.25
CA PRO A 361 30.95 14.50 30.25
C PRO A 361 29.88 13.40 30.05
N PHE A 362 29.54 13.13 28.79
CA PHE A 362 28.81 11.96 28.38
C PHE A 362 29.69 10.71 28.55
N ALA A 363 29.24 9.81 29.39
CA ALA A 363 29.86 8.49 29.57
C ALA A 363 29.63 7.64 28.33
N GLY A 364 30.70 7.17 27.69
CA GLY A 364 30.68 6.24 26.59
C GLY A 364 30.16 4.87 27.03
N GLY A 365 28.99 4.48 26.50
CA GLY A 365 28.46 3.13 26.57
C GLY A 365 29.25 2.19 25.66
N ARG A 366 29.86 1.16 26.26
CA ARG A 366 30.51 0.05 25.55
C ARG A 366 29.49 -0.68 24.69
N GLY A 367 29.68 -0.71 23.35
CA GLY A 367 28.92 -1.50 22.40
C GLY A 367 29.19 -2.99 22.59
N GLY A 368 28.13 -3.77 22.80
CA GLY A 368 28.14 -5.22 22.66
C GLY A 368 28.12 -5.63 21.20
N PRO A 369 28.66 -6.79 20.80
CA PRO A 369 28.75 -7.22 19.41
C PRO A 369 27.39 -7.75 18.92
N GLY A 370 26.87 -7.20 17.81
CA GLY A 370 25.89 -7.88 16.98
C GLY A 370 24.49 -7.27 16.87
N ALA A 371 24.37 -5.96 16.55
CA ALA A 371 23.15 -5.45 15.92
C ALA A 371 23.49 -4.99 14.50
N PRO A 372 22.79 -5.45 13.43
CA PRO A 372 22.95 -4.89 12.11
C PRO A 372 22.44 -3.46 12.12
N GLY A 373 23.34 -2.50 11.89
CA GLY A 373 23.05 -1.07 11.93
C GLY A 373 22.05 -0.65 10.86
N GLY A 374 20.82 -0.30 11.29
CA GLY A 374 19.87 0.50 10.53
C GLY A 374 19.86 1.90 11.12
N GLY A 375 20.48 2.88 10.46
CA GLY A 375 20.39 4.29 10.82
C GLY A 375 18.93 4.80 10.67
N PRO A 376 18.53 5.87 11.37
CA PRO A 376 17.18 6.41 11.28
C PRO A 376 16.96 7.00 9.88
N GLY A 377 16.07 6.38 9.08
CA GLY A 377 15.67 6.84 7.75
C GLY A 377 15.92 5.89 6.58
N GLY A 378 16.36 4.65 6.83
CA GLY A 378 16.62 3.68 5.77
C GLY A 378 15.33 3.13 5.13
N MET A 379 15.12 3.41 3.86
CA MET A 379 14.31 2.55 3.00
C MET A 379 14.90 1.15 3.07
N ASP A 380 14.01 0.11 3.18
CA ASP A 380 14.39 -1.28 3.40
C ASP A 380 15.62 -1.72 2.60
N ALA A 381 16.59 -2.24 3.30
CA ALA A 381 17.81 -2.77 2.73
C ALA A 381 17.54 -4.10 2.01
N GLY A 382 17.29 -4.05 0.69
CA GLY A 382 17.34 -5.20 -0.21
C GLY A 382 16.29 -6.31 -0.01
N PRO A 383 16.33 -7.35 -0.85
CA PRO A 383 15.48 -8.55 -0.71
C PRO A 383 15.82 -9.30 0.59
N SER A 384 14.81 -9.71 1.35
CA SER A 384 14.99 -10.49 2.58
C SER A 384 13.75 -11.32 2.88
N TRP A 385 13.92 -12.60 3.12
CA TRP A 385 12.86 -13.52 3.53
C TRP A 385 12.28 -13.18 4.91
N LEU A 386 13.04 -12.47 5.76
CA LEU A 386 12.61 -12.04 7.09
C LEU A 386 11.97 -10.64 7.07
N LYS A 387 11.90 -9.96 5.94
CA LYS A 387 11.38 -8.59 5.82
C LYS A 387 10.00 -8.41 6.46
N LEU A 388 9.07 -9.32 6.19
CA LEU A 388 7.70 -9.27 6.70
C LEU A 388 7.58 -9.59 8.20
N PHE A 389 8.67 -10.04 8.83
CA PHE A 389 8.75 -10.37 10.25
C PHE A 389 9.48 -9.29 11.08
N GLN A 390 9.95 -8.23 10.44
CA GLN A 390 10.70 -7.13 11.08
C GLN A 390 9.77 -6.08 11.69
N SER A 391 10.34 -5.22 12.54
CA SER A 391 9.64 -4.19 13.32
C SER A 391 8.80 -3.22 12.49
N ARG A 392 9.17 -2.96 11.24
CA ARG A 392 8.43 -2.06 10.36
C ARG A 392 7.07 -2.65 9.91
N PHE A 393 7.05 -3.91 9.49
CA PHE A 393 5.87 -4.52 8.88
C PHE A 393 5.09 -5.45 9.79
N ALA A 394 5.78 -6.25 10.61
CA ALA A 394 5.12 -7.27 11.42
C ALA A 394 4.07 -6.70 12.40
N PRO A 395 4.29 -5.57 13.10
CA PRO A 395 3.26 -4.97 13.95
C PRO A 395 2.06 -4.43 13.18
N GLN A 396 2.17 -4.22 11.87
CA GLN A 396 1.09 -3.68 11.04
C GLN A 396 0.19 -4.75 10.44
N ILE A 397 0.73 -5.96 10.19
CA ILE A 397 0.02 -7.03 9.47
C ILE A 397 0.20 -8.42 10.08
N GLY A 398 1.29 -8.64 10.80
CA GLY A 398 1.76 -9.98 11.15
C GLY A 398 1.11 -10.63 12.37
N TRP A 399 0.21 -9.97 13.08
CA TRP A 399 -0.37 -10.48 14.33
C TRP A 399 -1.03 -11.86 14.23
N LEU A 400 -1.49 -12.26 13.05
CA LEU A 400 -2.20 -13.51 12.81
C LEU A 400 -1.37 -14.56 12.05
N TYR A 401 -0.06 -14.34 11.84
CA TYR A 401 0.79 -15.25 11.05
C TYR A 401 0.78 -16.69 11.57
N PRO A 402 1.02 -16.99 12.85
CA PRO A 402 1.08 -18.36 13.31
C PRO A 402 -0.25 -19.09 13.09
N PHE A 403 -1.37 -18.45 13.42
CA PHE A 403 -2.68 -19.06 13.29
C PHE A 403 -3.06 -19.32 11.84
N ALA A 404 -2.84 -18.36 10.94
CA ALA A 404 -3.13 -18.49 9.51
C ALA A 404 -2.24 -19.55 8.83
N LEU A 405 -0.94 -19.56 9.13
CA LEU A 405 0.00 -20.53 8.58
C LEU A 405 -0.28 -21.96 9.07
N LEU A 406 -0.55 -22.13 10.37
CA LEU A 406 -0.98 -23.43 10.90
C LEU A 406 -2.29 -23.88 10.27
N THR A 407 -3.24 -22.99 10.06
CA THR A 407 -4.49 -23.31 9.36
C THR A 407 -4.22 -23.81 7.95
N LEU A 408 -3.35 -23.12 7.21
CA LEU A 408 -3.00 -23.51 5.84
C LEU A 408 -2.35 -24.89 5.82
N VAL A 409 -1.29 -25.09 6.62
CA VAL A 409 -0.54 -26.35 6.65
C VAL A 409 -1.42 -27.52 7.10
N LEU A 410 -2.07 -27.39 8.26
CA LEU A 410 -2.90 -28.46 8.82
C LEU A 410 -4.16 -28.68 7.98
N GLY A 411 -4.79 -27.61 7.48
CA GLY A 411 -5.99 -27.69 6.66
C GLY A 411 -5.75 -28.42 5.35
N VAL A 412 -4.66 -28.09 4.65
CA VAL A 412 -4.26 -28.79 3.42
C VAL A 412 -3.88 -30.24 3.74
N TRP A 413 -3.09 -30.49 4.78
CA TRP A 413 -2.69 -31.84 5.18
C TRP A 413 -3.90 -32.74 5.56
N TRP A 414 -4.88 -32.21 6.29
CA TRP A 414 -6.08 -32.95 6.65
C TRP A 414 -6.99 -33.24 5.45
N ARG A 415 -6.89 -32.41 4.39
CA ARG A 415 -7.69 -32.52 3.16
C ARG A 415 -6.90 -33.08 1.96
N ARG A 416 -5.64 -33.49 2.13
CA ARG A 416 -4.79 -33.98 1.01
C ARG A 416 -5.38 -35.14 0.22
N ARG A 417 -6.25 -35.92 0.85
CA ARG A 417 -6.96 -37.07 0.24
C ARG A 417 -8.39 -36.74 -0.18
N ALA A 418 -8.83 -35.47 -0.02
CA ALA A 418 -10.16 -35.06 -0.45
C ALA A 418 -10.26 -35.12 -1.98
N GLY A 419 -11.41 -35.55 -2.47
CA GLY A 419 -11.68 -35.61 -3.91
C GLY A 419 -11.68 -34.22 -4.57
N ARG A 420 -11.58 -34.20 -5.89
CA ARG A 420 -11.73 -32.99 -6.70
C ARG A 420 -13.10 -32.38 -6.45
N GLY A 421 -13.16 -31.07 -6.22
CA GLY A 421 -14.40 -30.35 -5.88
C GLY A 421 -14.64 -30.16 -4.39
N ASP A 422 -13.67 -30.54 -3.51
CA ASP A 422 -13.78 -30.23 -2.07
C ASP A 422 -13.74 -28.72 -1.85
N ARG A 423 -14.86 -28.19 -1.34
CA ARG A 423 -15.04 -26.74 -1.09
C ARG A 423 -14.07 -26.19 -0.06
N THR A 424 -13.72 -27.00 0.94
CA THR A 424 -12.79 -26.60 2.00
C THR A 424 -11.39 -26.47 1.44
N LEU A 425 -10.94 -27.45 0.65
CA LEU A 425 -9.64 -27.43 -0.03
C LEU A 425 -9.58 -26.23 -1.02
N GLY A 426 -10.64 -26.02 -1.81
CA GLY A 426 -10.70 -24.89 -2.74
C GLY A 426 -10.51 -23.53 -2.06
N GLY A 427 -11.12 -23.31 -0.90
CA GLY A 427 -10.92 -22.10 -0.11
C GLY A 427 -9.52 -21.99 0.51
N LEU A 428 -8.96 -23.13 0.99
CA LEU A 428 -7.57 -23.13 1.50
C LEU A 428 -6.56 -22.80 0.41
N VAL A 429 -6.76 -23.31 -0.81
CA VAL A 429 -5.89 -23.00 -1.96
C VAL A 429 -6.06 -21.55 -2.39
N LEU A 430 -7.28 -21.03 -2.40
CA LEU A 430 -7.55 -19.62 -2.75
C LEU A 430 -6.84 -18.67 -1.78
N TRP A 431 -7.15 -18.77 -0.50
CA TRP A 431 -6.65 -17.84 0.52
C TRP A 431 -5.19 -18.11 0.87
N GLY A 432 -4.80 -19.40 0.97
CA GLY A 432 -3.42 -19.79 1.23
C GLY A 432 -2.49 -19.46 0.07
N GLY A 433 -2.92 -19.73 -1.16
CA GLY A 433 -2.16 -19.35 -2.36
C GLY A 433 -1.96 -17.84 -2.46
N TRP A 434 -3.01 -17.05 -2.19
CA TRP A 434 -2.89 -15.59 -2.12
C TRP A 434 -1.86 -15.16 -1.07
N LEU A 435 -1.99 -15.64 0.19
CA LEU A 435 -1.06 -15.33 1.27
C LEU A 435 0.40 -15.64 0.89
N VAL A 436 0.63 -16.84 0.34
CA VAL A 436 1.97 -17.32 -0.01
C VAL A 436 2.56 -16.52 -1.18
N VAL A 437 1.81 -16.35 -2.29
CA VAL A 437 2.33 -15.64 -3.47
C VAL A 437 2.67 -14.20 -3.14
N VAL A 438 1.76 -13.46 -2.50
CA VAL A 438 2.00 -12.05 -2.15
C VAL A 438 3.14 -11.94 -1.12
N GLY A 439 3.18 -12.83 -0.12
CA GLY A 439 4.25 -12.86 0.87
C GLY A 439 5.63 -13.11 0.25
N VAL A 440 5.74 -14.09 -0.66
CA VAL A 440 6.98 -14.39 -1.39
C VAL A 440 7.42 -13.21 -2.26
N VAL A 441 6.50 -12.61 -3.02
CA VAL A 441 6.80 -11.46 -3.88
C VAL A 441 7.30 -10.28 -3.05
N PHE A 442 6.65 -9.94 -1.94
CA PHE A 442 7.09 -8.85 -1.07
C PHE A 442 8.45 -9.13 -0.42
N SER A 443 8.73 -10.38 -0.05
CA SER A 443 10.04 -10.76 0.48
C SER A 443 11.16 -10.64 -0.57
N ALA A 444 10.84 -10.95 -1.83
CA ALA A 444 11.79 -10.88 -2.95
C ALA A 444 12.01 -9.44 -3.49
N MET A 445 11.10 -8.51 -3.25
CA MET A 445 11.25 -7.10 -3.68
C MET A 445 12.46 -6.44 -3.00
N GLY A 446 13.20 -5.61 -3.73
CA GLY A 446 14.34 -4.85 -3.22
C GLY A 446 13.92 -3.81 -2.16
N SER A 447 12.82 -3.09 -2.39
CA SER A 447 12.28 -2.12 -1.43
C SER A 447 10.76 -2.08 -1.46
N ILE A 448 10.16 -1.84 -0.29
CA ILE A 448 8.73 -1.57 -0.13
C ILE A 448 8.60 -0.16 0.47
N PRO A 449 8.21 0.85 -0.34
CA PRO A 449 8.23 2.24 0.11
C PRO A 449 7.18 2.56 1.17
N HIS A 450 6.01 1.89 1.12
CA HIS A 450 4.87 2.19 1.99
C HIS A 450 4.39 0.95 2.74
N THR A 451 4.07 1.11 4.02
CA THR A 451 3.49 0.06 4.87
C THR A 451 2.12 -0.40 4.35
N ALA A 452 1.38 0.48 3.67
CA ALA A 452 0.09 0.18 3.05
C ALA A 452 0.10 -1.02 2.10
N TYR A 453 1.22 -1.35 1.45
CA TYR A 453 1.37 -2.57 0.63
C TYR A 453 0.94 -3.83 1.39
N MET A 454 1.19 -3.87 2.71
CA MET A 454 0.86 -5.00 3.56
C MET A 454 -0.64 -5.26 3.68
N ALA A 455 -1.49 -4.27 3.42
CA ALA A 455 -2.94 -4.42 3.51
C ALA A 455 -3.49 -5.52 2.59
N THR A 456 -2.82 -5.80 1.46
CA THR A 456 -3.18 -6.90 0.55
C THR A 456 -3.02 -8.29 1.17
N LEU A 457 -2.28 -8.44 2.27
CA LEU A 457 -2.18 -9.68 3.04
C LEU A 457 -3.31 -9.85 4.07
N ALA A 458 -4.04 -8.77 4.42
CA ALA A 458 -5.07 -8.81 5.46
C ALA A 458 -6.27 -9.71 5.12
N PRO A 459 -6.84 -9.69 3.89
CA PRO A 459 -7.96 -10.55 3.55
C PRO A 459 -7.65 -12.06 3.72
N PRO A 460 -6.53 -12.60 3.17
CA PRO A 460 -6.21 -14.01 3.34
C PRO A 460 -5.85 -14.37 4.78
N LEU A 461 -5.17 -13.51 5.53
CA LEU A 461 -4.87 -13.74 6.95
C LEU A 461 -6.14 -13.83 7.78
N ALA A 462 -7.06 -12.89 7.61
CA ALA A 462 -8.35 -12.88 8.32
C ALA A 462 -9.20 -14.11 7.94
N ALA A 463 -9.26 -14.48 6.67
CA ALA A 463 -10.03 -15.62 6.19
C ALA A 463 -9.48 -16.95 6.71
N LEU A 464 -8.16 -17.16 6.62
CA LEU A 464 -7.50 -18.38 7.09
C LEU A 464 -7.61 -18.52 8.61
N THR A 465 -7.33 -17.46 9.37
CA THR A 465 -7.42 -17.48 10.83
C THR A 465 -8.85 -17.80 11.28
N ALA A 466 -9.85 -17.15 10.70
CA ALA A 466 -11.25 -17.36 11.06
C ALA A 466 -11.75 -18.78 10.70
N ALA A 467 -11.40 -19.28 9.52
CA ALA A 467 -11.74 -20.64 9.10
C ALA A 467 -10.99 -21.68 9.94
N GLY A 468 -9.72 -21.42 10.25
CA GLY A 468 -8.88 -22.25 11.09
C GLY A 468 -9.42 -22.38 12.52
N ALA A 469 -9.84 -21.28 13.12
CA ALA A 469 -10.45 -21.30 14.45
C ALA A 469 -11.68 -22.22 14.50
N VAL A 470 -12.54 -22.17 13.48
CA VAL A 470 -13.70 -23.06 13.37
C VAL A 470 -13.27 -24.52 13.13
N LEU A 471 -12.31 -24.74 12.22
CA LEU A 471 -11.84 -26.09 11.87
C LEU A 471 -11.14 -26.75 13.08
N MET A 472 -10.21 -26.06 13.74
CA MET A 472 -9.48 -26.58 14.89
C MET A 472 -10.38 -26.75 16.11
N ARG A 473 -11.37 -25.87 16.33
CA ARG A 473 -12.38 -26.05 17.38
C ARG A 473 -13.23 -27.30 17.16
N ARG A 474 -13.62 -27.57 15.89
CA ARG A 474 -14.34 -28.83 15.56
C ARG A 474 -13.47 -30.04 15.84
N ALA A 475 -12.19 -30.03 15.42
CA ALA A 475 -11.23 -31.08 15.69
C ALA A 475 -10.99 -31.26 17.20
N TYR A 476 -10.90 -30.19 17.96
CA TYR A 476 -10.76 -30.22 19.42
C TYR A 476 -11.95 -30.92 20.09
N ARG A 477 -13.19 -30.61 19.66
CA ARG A 477 -14.41 -31.25 20.19
C ARG A 477 -14.61 -32.70 19.76
N ALA A 478 -14.07 -33.06 18.59
CA ALA A 478 -14.11 -34.43 18.07
C ALA A 478 -13.15 -35.38 18.81
N GLY A 479 -12.10 -34.79 19.45
CA GLY A 479 -11.06 -35.59 20.12
C GLY A 479 -9.96 -36.07 19.17
N GLY A 480 -9.17 -37.06 19.60
CA GLY A 480 -8.07 -37.60 18.84
C GLY A 480 -6.86 -36.63 18.68
N PRO A 481 -5.78 -37.02 17.95
CA PRO A 481 -4.56 -36.23 17.88
C PRO A 481 -4.75 -34.85 17.21
N ARG A 482 -5.68 -34.73 16.25
CA ARG A 482 -5.99 -33.43 15.59
C ARG A 482 -6.53 -32.35 16.56
N GLY A 483 -7.07 -32.79 17.70
CA GLY A 483 -7.60 -31.88 18.72
C GLY A 483 -6.54 -31.01 19.41
N TRP A 484 -5.26 -31.38 19.31
CA TRP A 484 -4.16 -30.57 19.85
C TRP A 484 -3.84 -29.33 19.00
N ALA A 485 -4.34 -29.25 17.77
CA ALA A 485 -4.08 -28.14 16.88
C ALA A 485 -4.53 -26.79 17.46
N LEU A 486 -5.69 -26.74 18.15
CA LEU A 486 -6.20 -25.47 18.70
C LEU A 486 -5.36 -24.95 19.87
N PRO A 487 -5.03 -25.75 20.92
CA PRO A 487 -4.10 -25.31 21.98
C PRO A 487 -2.75 -24.85 21.44
N VAL A 488 -2.18 -25.60 20.49
CA VAL A 488 -0.91 -25.25 19.84
C VAL A 488 -1.00 -23.93 19.09
N ALA A 489 -2.08 -23.69 18.34
CA ALA A 489 -2.28 -22.44 17.60
C ALA A 489 -2.38 -21.24 18.56
N VAL A 490 -3.14 -21.36 19.67
CA VAL A 490 -3.25 -20.28 20.67
C VAL A 490 -1.93 -20.05 21.39
N ALA A 491 -1.16 -21.09 21.72
CA ALA A 491 0.14 -20.96 22.35
C ALA A 491 1.16 -20.28 21.41
N ALA A 492 1.19 -20.68 20.15
CA ALA A 492 2.06 -20.06 19.13
C ALA A 492 1.72 -18.58 18.93
N GLU A 493 0.43 -18.25 18.94
CA GLU A 493 -0.04 -16.87 18.83
C GLU A 493 0.36 -16.02 20.06
N ALA A 494 0.31 -16.58 21.26
CA ALA A 494 0.76 -15.90 22.48
C ALA A 494 2.25 -15.55 22.43
N VAL A 495 3.10 -16.50 22.03
CA VAL A 495 4.55 -16.30 21.87
C VAL A 495 4.83 -15.25 20.81
N TRP A 496 4.11 -15.32 19.68
CA TRP A 496 4.26 -14.39 18.59
C TRP A 496 3.80 -12.98 18.94
N SER A 497 2.65 -12.82 19.60
CA SER A 497 2.18 -11.52 20.09
C SER A 497 3.15 -10.90 21.09
N TRP A 498 3.75 -11.70 21.96
CA TRP A 498 4.80 -11.25 22.86
C TRP A 498 6.02 -10.70 22.10
N TYR A 499 6.49 -11.45 21.10
CA TYR A 499 7.59 -11.03 20.21
C TYR A 499 7.28 -9.71 19.50
N LEU A 500 6.09 -9.57 18.88
CA LEU A 500 5.71 -8.33 18.21
C LEU A 500 5.62 -7.13 19.17
N SER A 501 5.10 -7.35 20.38
CA SER A 501 5.01 -6.31 21.41
C SER A 501 6.39 -5.84 21.89
N SER A 502 7.44 -6.67 21.75
CA SER A 502 8.80 -6.31 22.15
C SER A 502 9.45 -5.26 21.23
N PHE A 503 8.93 -5.06 20.01
CA PHE A 503 9.41 -4.00 19.12
C PHE A 503 9.08 -2.59 19.62
N HIS A 504 8.00 -2.44 20.41
CA HIS A 504 7.51 -1.17 20.95
C HIS A 504 7.17 -1.33 22.43
N PRO A 505 8.17 -1.48 23.32
CA PRO A 505 7.96 -1.85 24.71
C PRO A 505 7.17 -0.80 25.49
N ASP A 506 7.26 0.47 25.10
CA ASP A 506 6.59 1.60 25.77
C ASP A 506 5.15 1.80 25.32
N PHE A 507 4.73 1.14 24.22
CA PHE A 507 3.38 1.26 23.70
C PHE A 507 2.47 0.20 24.30
N LEU A 508 1.54 0.61 25.16
CA LEU A 508 0.58 -0.26 25.84
C LEU A 508 1.28 -1.43 26.58
N PRO A 509 2.25 -1.17 27.47
CA PRO A 509 3.13 -2.19 28.05
C PRO A 509 2.41 -3.29 28.84
N TRP A 510 1.23 -2.99 29.41
CA TRP A 510 0.38 -3.94 30.14
C TRP A 510 -0.30 -4.96 29.20
N LEU A 511 -0.49 -4.61 27.94
CA LEU A 511 -1.29 -5.41 26.99
C LEU A 511 -0.63 -6.76 26.67
N LYS A 512 0.71 -6.81 26.57
CA LYS A 512 1.45 -8.06 26.37
C LYS A 512 1.19 -9.08 27.49
N TRP A 513 1.08 -8.60 28.73
CA TRP A 513 0.82 -9.44 29.90
C TRP A 513 -0.63 -9.93 29.91
N LEU A 514 -1.58 -9.08 29.58
CA LEU A 514 -2.98 -9.46 29.44
C LEU A 514 -3.17 -10.55 28.36
N THR A 515 -2.56 -10.34 27.19
CA THR A 515 -2.54 -11.32 26.07
C THR A 515 -1.94 -12.65 26.53
N ALA A 516 -0.77 -12.62 27.16
CA ALA A 516 -0.10 -13.82 27.65
C ALA A 516 -0.94 -14.55 28.69
N ALA A 517 -1.49 -13.86 29.69
CA ALA A 517 -2.33 -14.44 30.73
C ALA A 517 -3.61 -15.07 30.15
N ALA A 518 -4.32 -14.37 29.26
CA ALA A 518 -5.54 -14.87 28.64
C ALA A 518 -5.29 -16.12 27.75
N CYS A 519 -4.21 -16.07 26.96
CA CYS A 519 -3.82 -17.21 26.12
C CYS A 519 -3.36 -18.41 26.96
N LEU A 520 -2.54 -18.21 28.01
CA LEU A 520 -2.08 -19.26 28.90
C LEU A 520 -3.25 -19.91 29.65
N ALA A 521 -4.17 -19.11 30.22
CA ALA A 521 -5.38 -19.60 30.85
C ALA A 521 -6.24 -20.42 29.86
N GLY A 522 -6.38 -19.93 28.62
CA GLY A 522 -7.07 -20.62 27.56
C GLY A 522 -6.42 -21.96 27.20
N VAL A 523 -5.09 -21.98 27.01
CA VAL A 523 -4.33 -23.21 26.73
C VAL A 523 -4.45 -24.20 27.88
N ALA A 524 -4.27 -23.75 29.13
CA ALA A 524 -4.39 -24.60 30.33
C ALA A 524 -5.79 -25.24 30.42
N ALA A 525 -6.86 -24.45 30.22
CA ALA A 525 -8.23 -24.97 30.23
C ALA A 525 -8.47 -25.98 29.09
N MET A 526 -7.89 -25.73 27.90
CA MET A 526 -7.99 -26.68 26.79
C MET A 526 -7.21 -27.96 27.05
N VAL A 527 -6.01 -27.90 27.59
CA VAL A 527 -5.19 -29.07 27.96
C VAL A 527 -5.91 -29.88 29.05
N LEU A 528 -6.37 -29.23 30.13
CA LEU A 528 -7.12 -29.88 31.18
C LEU A 528 -8.38 -30.58 30.64
N GLY A 529 -9.14 -29.90 29.77
CA GLY A 529 -10.33 -30.50 29.15
C GLY A 529 -10.01 -31.72 28.30
N ARG A 530 -8.82 -31.77 27.69
CA ARG A 530 -8.35 -32.95 26.93
C ARG A 530 -7.95 -34.11 27.84
N VAL A 531 -7.16 -33.81 28.87
CA VAL A 531 -6.70 -34.81 29.83
C VAL A 531 -7.89 -35.42 30.59
N THR A 532 -8.82 -34.61 31.04
CA THR A 532 -10.02 -35.06 31.77
C THR A 532 -11.15 -35.55 30.86
N ARG A 533 -10.96 -35.58 29.55
CA ARG A 533 -11.98 -35.91 28.54
C ARG A 533 -13.25 -35.05 28.61
N ARG A 534 -13.18 -33.86 29.22
CA ARG A 534 -14.34 -32.94 29.40
C ARG A 534 -14.28 -31.76 28.40
N THR A 535 -13.96 -32.04 27.13
CA THR A 535 -13.75 -31.02 26.09
C THR A 535 -14.96 -30.11 25.79
N ARG A 536 -16.16 -30.48 26.29
CA ARG A 536 -17.39 -29.72 26.11
C ARG A 536 -17.88 -29.02 27.38
N SER A 537 -17.10 -29.05 28.48
CA SER A 537 -17.46 -28.36 29.70
C SER A 537 -17.55 -26.85 29.54
N ARG A 538 -18.31 -26.17 30.39
CA ARG A 538 -18.43 -24.71 30.39
C ARG A 538 -17.06 -24.04 30.62
N LEU A 539 -16.26 -24.59 31.53
CA LEU A 539 -14.92 -24.11 31.82
C LEU A 539 -14.01 -24.14 30.57
N VAL A 540 -13.99 -25.27 29.87
CA VAL A 540 -13.20 -25.41 28.63
C VAL A 540 -13.71 -24.47 27.54
N THR A 541 -15.02 -24.31 27.44
CA THR A 541 -15.61 -23.38 26.46
C THR A 541 -15.19 -21.92 26.78
N ALA A 542 -15.24 -21.52 28.05
CA ALA A 542 -14.75 -20.23 28.51
C ALA A 542 -13.24 -20.05 28.25
N GLY A 543 -12.44 -21.10 28.52
CA GLY A 543 -11.01 -21.09 28.20
C GLY A 543 -10.70 -20.94 26.72
N VAL A 544 -11.43 -21.64 25.84
CA VAL A 544 -11.30 -21.46 24.37
C VAL A 544 -11.62 -20.02 23.97
N LEU A 545 -12.69 -19.44 24.52
CA LEU A 545 -13.07 -18.05 24.23
C LEU A 545 -12.02 -17.06 24.77
N ALA A 546 -11.53 -17.27 25.98
CA ALA A 546 -10.48 -16.44 26.56
C ALA A 546 -9.18 -16.50 25.76
N GLY A 547 -8.73 -17.69 25.35
CA GLY A 547 -7.52 -17.85 24.53
C GLY A 547 -7.64 -17.20 23.17
N LEU A 548 -8.79 -17.35 22.48
CA LEU A 548 -9.03 -16.72 21.18
C LEU A 548 -9.19 -15.19 21.31
N ALA A 549 -9.83 -14.70 22.39
CA ALA A 549 -9.91 -13.27 22.68
C ALA A 549 -8.52 -12.69 23.00
N GLY A 550 -7.74 -13.39 23.84
CA GLY A 550 -6.35 -13.01 24.12
C GLY A 550 -5.51 -12.89 22.87
N ALA A 551 -5.65 -13.82 21.93
CA ALA A 551 -4.91 -13.82 20.68
C ALA A 551 -5.18 -12.58 19.80
N VAL A 552 -6.33 -11.90 19.95
CA VAL A 552 -6.74 -10.77 19.12
C VAL A 552 -6.77 -9.43 19.85
N VAL A 553 -6.64 -9.41 21.18
CA VAL A 553 -6.79 -8.16 21.95
C VAL A 553 -5.71 -7.14 21.60
N THR A 554 -4.46 -7.59 21.41
CA THR A 554 -3.35 -6.69 21.02
C THR A 554 -3.53 -6.06 19.65
N PRO A 555 -3.78 -6.81 18.55
CA PRO A 555 -4.05 -6.17 17.26
C PRO A 555 -5.30 -5.30 17.26
N VAL A 556 -6.33 -5.61 18.04
CA VAL A 556 -7.52 -4.75 18.21
C VAL A 556 -7.12 -3.41 18.85
N ALA A 557 -6.34 -3.43 19.92
CA ALA A 557 -5.87 -2.21 20.59
C ALA A 557 -4.95 -1.37 19.67
N TRP A 558 -4.07 -2.03 18.91
CA TRP A 558 -3.24 -1.35 17.91
C TRP A 558 -4.10 -0.71 16.81
N SER A 559 -5.11 -1.41 16.32
CA SER A 559 -6.02 -0.84 15.32
C SER A 559 -6.85 0.31 15.90
N ALA A 560 -7.28 0.23 17.16
CA ALA A 560 -8.01 1.28 17.83
C ALA A 560 -7.16 2.53 18.07
N SER A 561 -5.83 2.42 18.05
CA SER A 561 -4.95 3.58 18.21
C SER A 561 -5.09 4.60 17.07
N VAL A 562 -5.65 4.22 15.91
CA VAL A 562 -5.95 5.19 14.83
C VAL A 562 -6.98 6.26 15.22
N LEU A 563 -7.69 6.07 16.33
CA LEU A 563 -8.59 7.09 16.88
C LEU A 563 -7.83 8.30 17.45
N ASP A 564 -6.56 8.10 17.81
CA ASP A 564 -5.64 9.18 18.16
C ASP A 564 -4.84 9.58 16.90
N PRO A 565 -4.93 10.83 16.44
CA PRO A 565 -4.19 11.31 15.26
C PRO A 565 -2.69 11.06 15.32
N ALA A 566 -2.08 11.01 16.53
CA ALA A 566 -0.66 10.73 16.71
C ALA A 566 -0.26 9.31 16.29
N TYR A 567 -1.21 8.39 16.22
CA TYR A 567 -1.01 6.98 15.89
C TYR A 567 -1.81 6.51 14.66
N ALA A 568 -2.45 7.45 13.96
CA ALA A 568 -3.32 7.12 12.82
C ALA A 568 -2.56 6.79 11.54
N GLY A 569 -1.27 7.12 11.46
CA GLY A 569 -0.49 7.06 10.23
C GLY A 569 -0.66 8.33 9.39
N SER A 570 -0.45 8.22 8.09
CA SER A 570 -0.58 9.36 7.16
C SER A 570 -1.03 8.88 5.76
N ALA A 571 -1.43 9.82 4.93
CA ALA A 571 -1.74 9.54 3.51
C ALA A 571 -0.50 9.10 2.69
N PHE A 572 0.71 9.25 3.23
CA PHE A 572 1.94 8.75 2.63
C PHE A 572 2.29 7.33 3.10
N ASP A 573 2.13 7.04 4.41
CA ASP A 573 2.42 5.73 4.98
C ASP A 573 1.37 5.33 6.02
N ALA A 574 0.57 4.33 5.69
CA ALA A 574 -0.49 3.81 6.55
C ALA A 574 0.08 2.87 7.60
N GLY A 575 0.34 3.39 8.80
CA GLY A 575 0.75 2.59 9.95
C GLY A 575 -0.03 3.00 11.18
N ALA A 576 -0.72 2.05 11.83
CA ALA A 576 -1.37 2.29 13.12
C ALA A 576 -0.38 2.10 14.27
N GLY A 577 -0.53 2.86 15.34
CA GLY A 577 0.37 2.79 16.50
C GLY A 577 1.73 3.45 16.28
N PRO A 578 2.72 3.18 17.14
CA PRO A 578 4.07 3.73 16.97
C PRO A 578 4.70 3.14 15.72
N SER A 579 4.85 3.94 14.67
CA SER A 579 5.47 3.53 13.42
C SER A 579 6.91 4.04 13.33
N ALA A 580 7.79 3.25 12.69
CA ALA A 580 9.20 3.60 12.50
C ALA A 580 9.41 4.82 11.56
N MET A 581 8.39 5.26 10.85
CA MET A 581 8.40 6.38 9.91
C MET A 581 7.64 7.61 10.44
N GLY A 582 7.86 8.00 11.70
CA GLY A 582 7.58 9.37 12.14
C GLY A 582 6.16 9.69 12.61
N GLY A 583 5.42 8.73 13.17
CA GLY A 583 4.25 8.99 14.02
C GLY A 583 4.61 9.22 15.51
N GLY A 584 5.89 9.36 15.83
CA GLY A 584 6.33 9.75 17.17
C GLY A 584 6.32 11.27 17.26
N ARG A 585 5.65 11.84 18.27
CA ARG A 585 5.71 13.23 18.66
C ARG A 585 7.02 13.89 18.16
N ALA A 586 6.97 14.61 17.03
CA ALA A 586 7.81 15.79 16.91
C ALA A 586 7.39 16.62 18.13
N ARG A 587 8.19 16.53 19.19
CA ARG A 587 8.07 17.35 20.38
C ARG A 587 8.03 18.75 19.84
N ALA A 588 6.81 19.33 19.83
CA ALA A 588 6.62 20.70 19.41
C ALA A 588 7.58 21.54 20.27
N VAL A 589 8.70 21.91 19.69
CA VAL A 589 9.58 22.91 20.28
C VAL A 589 8.77 24.20 20.15
N PRO A 590 8.33 24.82 21.25
CA PRO A 590 7.62 26.08 21.18
C PRO A 590 8.56 27.09 20.51
N GLY A 591 8.22 27.56 19.32
CA GLY A 591 9.00 28.53 18.54
C GLY A 591 9.43 28.11 17.13
N ALA A 592 9.31 26.83 16.76
CA ALA A 592 9.69 26.36 15.41
C ALA A 592 8.47 26.30 14.45
N ALA A 593 7.70 27.35 14.35
CA ALA A 593 6.53 27.43 13.44
C ALA A 593 6.92 27.62 11.96
N GLY A 594 8.11 27.19 11.53
CA GLY A 594 8.58 27.46 10.16
C GLY A 594 9.32 26.32 9.44
N ALA A 595 9.59 25.17 10.07
CA ALA A 595 10.67 24.30 9.57
C ALA A 595 10.32 22.85 9.17
N SER A 596 9.07 22.48 8.88
CA SER A 596 8.78 21.07 8.55
C SER A 596 7.89 20.84 7.32
N ARG A 597 8.04 21.62 6.26
CA ARG A 597 7.41 21.33 4.96
C ARG A 597 8.24 20.44 4.01
N GLY A 598 9.33 19.87 4.48
CA GLY A 598 10.33 19.20 3.63
C GLY A 598 10.29 17.69 3.56
N GLY A 599 9.34 17.00 4.19
CA GLY A 599 9.25 15.55 4.15
C GLY A 599 7.95 15.06 3.50
N PRO A 600 7.93 13.84 2.92
CA PRO A 600 6.73 13.30 2.25
C PRO A 600 5.49 13.09 3.13
N GLY A 601 5.58 13.33 4.46
CA GLY A 601 4.51 13.12 5.44
C GLY A 601 4.19 14.34 6.32
N GLY A 602 4.64 15.57 5.98
CA GLY A 602 4.32 16.78 6.73
C GLY A 602 2.84 17.16 6.63
N ASP A 603 2.31 17.79 7.67
CA ASP A 603 0.93 18.31 7.71
C ASP A 603 0.77 19.40 6.64
N ILE A 604 0.06 19.03 5.56
CA ILE A 604 -0.05 19.82 4.35
C ILE A 604 -1.34 20.58 4.41
N THR A 605 -1.22 21.89 4.55
CA THR A 605 -2.36 22.78 4.37
C THR A 605 -2.59 23.02 2.87
N THR A 606 -3.84 22.94 2.42
CA THR A 606 -4.27 23.39 1.09
C THR A 606 -4.27 24.90 0.96
N ARG A 607 -3.60 25.61 1.88
CA ARG A 607 -3.52 27.08 1.91
C ARG A 607 -2.08 27.51 1.64
N LEU A 608 -1.94 28.48 0.77
CA LEU A 608 -0.66 29.15 0.56
C LEU A 608 -0.20 29.86 1.83
N THR A 609 1.07 29.83 2.13
CA THR A 609 1.69 30.70 3.14
C THR A 609 1.52 32.18 2.75
N ALA A 610 1.79 33.08 3.67
CA ALA A 610 1.73 34.52 3.40
C ALA A 610 2.60 34.92 2.20
N ASP A 611 3.82 34.37 2.14
CA ASP A 611 4.79 34.69 1.09
C ASP A 611 4.43 34.02 -0.24
N GLU A 612 3.97 32.77 -0.23
CA GLU A 612 3.44 32.08 -1.43
C GLU A 612 2.23 32.81 -2.01
N ARG A 613 1.33 33.34 -1.16
CA ARG A 613 0.19 34.16 -1.61
C ARG A 613 0.65 35.46 -2.29
N LYS A 614 1.63 36.15 -1.71
CA LYS A 614 2.18 37.37 -2.30
C LYS A 614 2.83 37.10 -3.65
N LEU A 615 3.67 36.05 -3.74
CA LEU A 615 4.26 35.60 -5.01
C LEU A 615 3.18 35.25 -6.03
N TYR A 616 2.20 34.41 -5.62
CA TYR A 616 1.11 34.00 -6.50
C TYR A 616 0.30 35.21 -7.01
N ALA A 617 -0.05 36.16 -6.14
CA ALA A 617 -0.77 37.36 -6.54
C ALA A 617 0.03 38.20 -7.54
N TYR A 618 1.36 38.33 -7.30
CA TYR A 618 2.26 39.04 -8.21
C TYR A 618 2.31 38.39 -9.60
N VAL A 619 2.49 37.08 -9.64
CA VAL A 619 2.56 36.31 -10.89
C VAL A 619 1.21 36.30 -11.62
N LYS A 620 0.12 36.09 -10.90
CA LYS A 620 -1.24 36.02 -11.44
C LYS A 620 -1.67 37.36 -12.06
N SER A 621 -1.37 38.49 -11.41
CA SER A 621 -1.70 39.82 -11.95
C SER A 621 -0.90 40.15 -13.23
N ARG A 622 0.21 39.48 -13.47
CA ARG A 622 1.09 39.70 -14.63
C ARG A 622 1.10 38.52 -15.63
N GLN A 623 0.23 37.52 -15.41
CA GLN A 623 0.14 36.34 -16.26
C GLN A 623 -0.18 36.74 -17.73
N GLY A 624 -1.03 37.76 -17.92
CA GLY A 624 -1.50 38.15 -19.26
C GLY A 624 -2.22 36.99 -19.95
N GLY A 625 -1.92 36.76 -21.23
CA GLY A 625 -2.43 35.63 -22.03
C GLY A 625 -1.67 34.32 -21.87
N ALA A 626 -0.70 34.23 -20.95
CA ALA A 626 0.08 33.00 -20.77
C ALA A 626 -0.79 31.86 -20.25
N ARG A 627 -0.60 30.65 -20.83
CA ARG A 627 -1.33 29.44 -20.43
C ARG A 627 -1.03 29.01 -19.00
N TYR A 628 0.23 29.11 -18.58
CA TYR A 628 0.68 28.70 -17.26
C TYR A 628 0.87 29.94 -16.37
N VAL A 629 0.39 29.84 -15.13
CA VAL A 629 0.62 30.88 -14.13
C VAL A 629 2.12 30.98 -13.84
N LEU A 630 2.75 29.81 -13.62
CA LEU A 630 4.21 29.68 -13.48
C LEU A 630 4.65 28.25 -13.80
N ALA A 631 5.94 28.04 -14.06
CA ALA A 631 6.58 26.76 -14.04
C ALA A 631 7.47 26.60 -12.80
N THR A 632 7.68 25.36 -12.34
CA THR A 632 8.54 25.06 -11.19
C THR A 632 9.53 23.95 -11.56
N ASP A 633 10.71 23.96 -10.96
CA ASP A 633 11.76 22.98 -11.22
C ASP A 633 11.55 21.63 -10.48
N GLY A 634 10.38 21.43 -9.90
CA GLY A 634 9.96 20.19 -9.26
C GLY A 634 8.50 20.25 -8.82
N TRP A 635 7.88 19.09 -8.69
CA TRP A 635 6.50 18.94 -8.25
C TRP A 635 6.26 19.54 -6.85
N ASN A 636 7.22 19.42 -5.93
CA ASN A 636 7.11 19.95 -4.56
C ASN A 636 6.85 21.47 -4.53
N ALA A 637 7.49 22.20 -5.46
CA ALA A 637 7.31 23.63 -5.58
C ALA A 637 6.00 23.99 -6.30
N ALA A 638 5.44 23.10 -7.13
CA ALA A 638 4.16 23.27 -7.79
C ALA A 638 2.98 23.00 -6.86
N SER A 639 3.09 21.97 -6.01
CA SER A 639 2.01 21.43 -5.18
C SER A 639 1.25 22.49 -4.36
N PRO A 640 1.89 23.43 -3.63
CA PRO A 640 1.15 24.42 -2.87
C PRO A 640 0.18 25.24 -3.74
N TYR A 641 0.62 25.59 -4.95
CA TYR A 641 -0.18 26.40 -5.89
C TYR A 641 -1.31 25.56 -6.51
N ILE A 642 -1.02 24.33 -6.96
CA ILE A 642 -2.03 23.42 -7.53
C ILE A 642 -3.12 23.11 -6.49
N LEU A 643 -2.73 22.72 -5.26
CA LEU A 643 -3.68 22.35 -4.21
C LEU A 643 -4.54 23.52 -3.75
N ALA A 644 -3.94 24.69 -3.60
CA ALA A 644 -4.65 25.88 -3.11
C ALA A 644 -5.60 26.50 -4.14
N THR A 645 -5.19 26.53 -5.42
CA THR A 645 -5.88 27.32 -6.44
C THR A 645 -6.56 26.46 -7.53
N GLY A 646 -5.99 25.33 -7.88
CA GLY A 646 -6.38 24.54 -9.05
C GLY A 646 -6.00 25.18 -10.39
N ASP A 647 -5.12 26.18 -10.37
CA ASP A 647 -4.62 26.85 -11.59
C ASP A 647 -3.56 26.00 -12.30
N THR A 648 -3.34 26.34 -13.58
CA THR A 648 -2.35 25.64 -14.41
C THR A 648 -0.92 26.04 -14.05
N VAL A 649 -0.28 25.22 -13.25
CA VAL A 649 1.16 25.31 -12.91
C VAL A 649 1.87 24.19 -13.66
N LEU A 650 3.05 24.45 -14.24
CA LEU A 650 3.85 23.47 -14.98
C LEU A 650 4.91 22.84 -14.06
N PRO A 651 4.70 21.62 -13.52
CA PRO A 651 5.73 20.93 -12.75
C PRO A 651 6.74 20.26 -13.69
N MET A 652 8.04 20.48 -13.48
CA MET A 652 9.10 19.91 -14.31
C MET A 652 9.74 18.69 -13.63
N GLY A 653 10.20 17.71 -14.42
CA GLY A 653 11.07 16.62 -13.96
C GLY A 653 10.35 15.42 -13.34
N GLY A 654 9.02 15.43 -13.20
CA GLY A 654 8.24 14.35 -12.61
C GLY A 654 8.57 14.07 -11.14
N PHE A 655 8.17 12.91 -10.61
CA PHE A 655 8.38 12.53 -9.22
C PHE A 655 9.84 12.47 -8.81
N SER A 656 10.68 11.86 -9.66
CA SER A 656 12.10 11.65 -9.38
C SER A 656 12.99 12.87 -9.66
N GLY A 657 12.48 13.88 -10.35
CA GLY A 657 13.27 14.98 -10.91
C GLY A 657 14.09 14.62 -12.17
N SER A 658 14.00 13.35 -12.60
CA SER A 658 14.83 12.81 -13.71
C SER A 658 14.05 12.68 -15.03
N VAL A 659 12.74 12.87 -15.00
CA VAL A 659 11.88 12.77 -16.18
C VAL A 659 12.13 13.93 -17.12
N PRO A 660 12.37 13.70 -18.44
CA PRO A 660 12.69 14.76 -19.38
C PRO A 660 11.46 15.54 -19.86
N HIS A 661 10.69 16.07 -18.91
CA HIS A 661 9.48 16.85 -19.19
C HIS A 661 9.46 18.17 -18.40
N PRO A 662 9.23 19.32 -19.09
CA PRO A 662 9.33 19.47 -20.55
C PRO A 662 10.77 19.25 -21.04
N SER A 663 10.93 18.90 -22.32
CA SER A 663 12.24 18.94 -22.94
C SER A 663 12.73 20.39 -23.04
N PRO A 664 14.05 20.65 -23.12
CA PRO A 664 14.55 22.01 -23.29
C PRO A 664 13.95 22.73 -24.51
N GLY A 665 13.73 22.01 -25.62
CA GLY A 665 13.09 22.56 -26.81
C GLY A 665 11.63 22.93 -26.59
N ASP A 666 10.84 22.05 -25.93
CA ASP A 666 9.45 22.34 -25.61
C ASP A 666 9.32 23.51 -24.64
N PHE A 667 10.25 23.59 -23.66
CA PHE A 667 10.26 24.70 -22.69
C PHE A 667 10.52 26.04 -23.39
N THR A 668 11.54 26.10 -24.24
CA THR A 668 11.84 27.33 -24.99
C THR A 668 10.70 27.70 -25.95
N ALA A 669 10.04 26.74 -26.57
CA ALA A 669 8.87 26.98 -27.40
C ALA A 669 7.68 27.55 -26.59
N LEU A 670 7.48 27.12 -25.33
CA LEU A 670 6.46 27.70 -24.46
C LEU A 670 6.75 29.17 -24.12
N VAL A 671 8.02 29.52 -23.86
CA VAL A 671 8.44 30.90 -23.58
C VAL A 671 8.31 31.76 -24.83
N ARG A 672 8.84 31.32 -25.97
CA ARG A 672 8.76 32.06 -27.27
C ARG A 672 7.33 32.30 -27.71
N GLY A 673 6.46 31.30 -27.49
CA GLY A 673 5.03 31.41 -27.81
C GLY A 673 4.21 32.21 -26.80
N GLY A 674 4.82 32.84 -25.80
CA GLY A 674 4.16 33.62 -24.76
C GLY A 674 3.25 32.79 -23.85
N ARG A 675 3.33 31.45 -23.89
CA ARG A 675 2.50 30.57 -23.07
C ARG A 675 3.01 30.38 -21.63
N LEU A 676 4.29 30.69 -21.40
CA LEU A 676 4.95 30.65 -20.10
C LEU A 676 5.79 31.92 -19.92
N ARG A 677 5.52 32.66 -18.82
CA ARG A 677 6.23 33.89 -18.50
C ARG A 677 7.06 33.79 -17.21
N PHE A 678 6.58 33.05 -16.22
CA PHE A 678 7.20 33.01 -14.89
C PHE A 678 7.72 31.61 -14.58
N VAL A 679 8.91 31.53 -13.99
CA VAL A 679 9.57 30.29 -13.57
C VAL A 679 10.08 30.44 -12.15
N LEU A 680 9.69 29.57 -11.25
CA LEU A 680 10.19 29.50 -9.88
C LEU A 680 11.22 28.38 -9.80
N LEU A 681 12.48 28.70 -9.58
CA LEU A 681 13.55 27.74 -9.35
C LEU A 681 13.83 27.63 -7.85
N SER A 682 13.71 26.43 -7.29
CA SER A 682 14.05 26.16 -5.89
C SER A 682 15.58 26.19 -5.69
N GLY A 683 16.04 26.66 -4.53
CA GLY A 683 17.46 26.78 -4.21
C GLY A 683 18.17 25.43 -4.03
N SER A 684 17.47 24.45 -3.48
CA SER A 684 17.88 23.04 -3.45
C SER A 684 17.15 22.33 -4.57
N GLY A 685 17.88 21.80 -5.56
CA GLY A 685 17.30 21.13 -6.73
C GLY A 685 16.05 20.31 -6.38
N GLY A 686 14.90 20.74 -6.91
CA GLY A 686 13.55 20.26 -6.56
C GLY A 686 13.30 18.78 -6.93
N GLY A 687 13.79 17.90 -6.14
CA GLY A 687 13.67 16.45 -6.20
C GLY A 687 14.24 15.88 -4.92
N PHE A 688 14.11 14.58 -4.69
CA PHE A 688 14.77 13.93 -3.54
C PHE A 688 16.24 14.31 -3.47
N PRO A 689 16.81 14.63 -2.27
CA PRO A 689 18.21 14.99 -2.13
C PRO A 689 19.11 13.96 -2.81
N GLY A 690 19.88 14.39 -3.81
CA GLY A 690 20.91 13.59 -4.47
C GLY A 690 20.70 13.20 -5.94
N ARG A 691 19.59 13.54 -6.64
CA ARG A 691 19.37 13.06 -8.01
C ARG A 691 19.05 14.10 -9.10
N GLY A 692 18.89 15.36 -8.79
CA GLY A 692 18.74 16.43 -9.79
C GLY A 692 20.07 16.93 -10.32
N GLY A 693 20.87 16.08 -10.98
CA GLY A 693 22.13 16.50 -11.60
C GLY A 693 21.89 17.55 -12.69
N THR A 694 22.86 18.46 -12.88
CA THR A 694 22.85 19.49 -13.93
C THR A 694 22.78 18.93 -15.35
N ALA A 695 23.09 17.65 -15.54
CA ALA A 695 23.08 16.95 -16.83
C ALA A 695 21.70 16.53 -17.35
N GLY A 696 20.67 16.40 -16.50
CA GLY A 696 19.30 16.02 -16.90
C GLY A 696 18.57 17.12 -17.67
N ALA A 697 17.41 16.78 -18.27
CA ALA A 697 16.59 17.75 -19.02
C ALA A 697 16.20 18.96 -18.15
N THR A 698 15.71 18.72 -16.94
CA THR A 698 15.35 19.76 -15.97
C THR A 698 16.58 20.62 -15.60
N GLY A 699 17.75 20.01 -15.43
CA GLY A 699 19.00 20.73 -15.19
C GLY A 699 19.37 21.68 -16.33
N ARG A 700 19.23 21.24 -17.60
CA ARG A 700 19.45 22.09 -18.78
C ARG A 700 18.42 23.22 -18.86
N VAL A 701 17.16 22.98 -18.56
CA VAL A 701 16.13 24.04 -18.48
C VAL A 701 16.48 25.06 -17.39
N ARG A 702 16.91 24.61 -16.21
CA ARG A 702 17.35 25.52 -15.13
C ARG A 702 18.55 26.40 -15.56
N THR A 703 19.52 25.81 -16.23
CA THR A 703 20.68 26.55 -16.77
C THR A 703 20.23 27.59 -17.80
N TRP A 704 19.32 27.18 -18.70
CA TRP A 704 18.77 28.08 -19.71
C TRP A 704 18.00 29.25 -19.09
N VAL A 705 17.12 28.99 -18.09
CA VAL A 705 16.37 30.05 -17.40
C VAL A 705 17.29 31.05 -16.74
N ARG A 706 18.37 30.60 -16.07
CA ARG A 706 19.33 31.50 -15.44
C ARG A 706 20.08 32.35 -16.44
N ALA A 707 20.29 31.86 -17.66
CA ALA A 707 21.02 32.60 -18.72
C ALA A 707 20.13 33.59 -19.50
N HIS A 708 18.82 33.28 -19.67
CA HIS A 708 17.96 34.03 -20.60
C HIS A 708 16.79 34.76 -19.92
N CYS A 709 16.49 34.47 -18.67
CA CYS A 709 15.37 35.11 -17.96
C CYS A 709 15.89 36.06 -16.87
N ALA A 710 15.12 37.12 -16.61
CA ALA A 710 15.50 38.09 -15.57
C ALA A 710 15.04 37.60 -14.20
N ALA A 711 15.92 37.59 -13.20
CA ALA A 711 15.57 37.34 -11.83
C ALA A 711 14.68 38.47 -11.28
N VAL A 712 13.57 38.12 -10.66
CA VAL A 712 12.64 39.07 -10.02
C VAL A 712 13.01 39.20 -8.55
N PRO A 713 13.46 40.39 -8.08
CA PRO A 713 13.76 40.60 -6.67
C PRO A 713 12.56 40.32 -5.78
N SER A 714 12.76 39.64 -4.66
CA SER A 714 11.67 39.30 -3.73
C SER A 714 10.93 40.52 -3.16
N ALA A 715 11.61 41.66 -3.06
CA ALA A 715 11.00 42.92 -2.67
C ALA A 715 9.87 43.37 -3.61
N ARG A 716 9.89 43.01 -4.90
CA ARG A 716 8.85 43.37 -5.87
C ARG A 716 7.49 42.71 -5.56
N TYR A 717 7.48 41.59 -4.86
CA TYR A 717 6.28 40.91 -4.41
C TYR A 717 6.15 40.89 -2.87
N GLY A 718 6.91 41.79 -2.18
CA GLY A 718 6.76 42.03 -0.75
C GLY A 718 7.20 40.90 0.16
N VAL A 719 8.19 40.09 -0.27
CA VAL A 719 8.82 39.03 0.51
C VAL A 719 10.22 39.45 0.93
N THR A 720 10.47 39.54 2.24
CA THR A 720 11.73 40.04 2.80
C THR A 720 12.72 38.91 3.16
N THR A 721 12.26 37.66 3.21
CA THR A 721 13.08 36.52 3.61
C THR A 721 13.35 35.59 2.43
N THR A 722 14.63 35.29 2.17
CA THR A 722 15.05 34.30 1.18
C THR A 722 14.70 32.87 1.54
N GLN A 723 14.11 32.61 2.71
CA GLN A 723 13.69 31.28 3.20
C GLN A 723 12.23 30.92 2.88
N ALA A 724 11.49 31.78 2.17
CA ALA A 724 10.03 31.68 1.99
C ALA A 724 9.53 30.43 1.22
N PHE A 725 10.40 29.68 0.55
CA PHE A 725 10.00 28.59 -0.37
C PHE A 725 10.71 27.27 -0.06
N GLY A 726 10.74 26.85 1.23
CA GLY A 726 11.28 25.52 1.59
C GLY A 726 12.74 25.30 1.19
N GLY A 727 13.55 26.37 1.16
CA GLY A 727 14.97 26.30 0.78
C GLY A 727 15.47 27.42 -0.13
N GLY A 728 14.78 28.56 -0.23
CA GLY A 728 15.26 29.72 -0.98
C GLY A 728 15.04 29.61 -2.50
N GLY A 729 13.80 29.76 -2.98
CA GLY A 729 13.49 29.80 -4.42
C GLY A 729 13.68 31.20 -5.02
N THR A 730 14.10 31.26 -6.30
CA THR A 730 14.20 32.51 -7.07
C THR A 730 13.16 32.50 -8.18
N LEU A 731 12.35 33.56 -8.26
CA LEU A 731 11.41 33.79 -9.36
C LEU A 731 12.14 34.43 -10.54
N TYR A 732 11.91 33.89 -11.73
CA TYR A 732 12.43 34.42 -13.00
C TYR A 732 11.27 34.85 -13.90
N GLU A 733 11.46 35.96 -14.60
CA GLU A 733 10.56 36.42 -15.65
C GLU A 733 11.24 36.26 -17.01
N CYS A 734 10.61 35.48 -17.89
CA CYS A 734 11.09 35.17 -19.23
C CYS A 734 10.29 35.96 -20.25
N ALA A 735 10.98 36.75 -21.08
CA ALA A 735 10.37 37.50 -22.18
C ALA A 735 10.49 36.74 -23.50
N PRO A 736 9.47 36.74 -24.38
CA PRO A 736 9.52 36.04 -25.67
C PRO A 736 10.68 36.51 -26.56
N GLU A 737 11.03 37.80 -26.46
CA GLU A 737 12.09 38.45 -27.24
C GLU A 737 13.51 38.02 -26.83
N ARG A 738 13.68 37.42 -25.65
CA ARG A 738 14.98 36.96 -25.11
C ARG A 738 15.17 35.44 -25.19
N ALA A 739 14.21 34.72 -25.72
CA ALA A 739 14.19 33.24 -25.71
C ALA A 739 14.81 32.60 -26.96
#